data_d637f48c0dc8f8cd64d9aec4e83e696f
#
_entry.id   d637f48c0dc8f8cd64d9aec4e83e696f
#
_cell.length_a   1.000
_cell.length_b   1.000
_cell.length_c   1.000
_cell.angle_alpha   90.00
_cell.angle_beta   90.00
_cell.angle_gamma   90.00
#
_symmetry.space_group_name_H-M   'P 1'
#
loop_
_entity.id
_entity.type
_entity.pdbx_description
1 polymer ?
#
loop_
_entity_poly.entity_id
_entity_poly.type
_entity_poly.pdbx_seq_one_letter_code
_entity_poly.pdbx_strand_id
1 'polypeptide(L)'
;MNEKKISLEESFKIAVDLHTKGKITDAKNIYEKILEVKPEHFLALSNLGIVFSQLREFERALELFNKVILINPKYAEGYNNLGNALFELSEFDKSLNCYKKAVKLDSNFSDAFNNLGNVYQKKNDLKKAIESYESAISLNVGRGKDKPYYNLANIYRELGNFEKSINFYKMSISINPNFVSAHINLSIALNKNGNLKEAISYCEQAVEKDPKNVRALNNLGEYNQEIGNEDLSIAYYKKALEIEPENLRSRWLMMNTFPIIYKNFEQIDYFKKHFEKNLRSLEDLISKKNIFEKKQILSALNSSTNFYLHYHGDDITSLQKRYGALVTKLTKKIFPQFHNKISVTKTSGFIKVGFISPFFFEHIVTKLFKNWILKLDKSKFKTYVYHVGEEKDYVTDLIKKKSDNFFHITDLESVIDKIISSKLDVLIFLDIGMVPKMQIIGSFKLAKVQCCTWGVPVTTGLKNIDYFFSGEDMETEHSQQHYSEKLIKLPGCSVDYDSPKINSIDPVIKKEKDRVFFLSVQSNFKLLPQHDHIFFEIIKKNPKSKFWFIGTKNEFVANQFRERIKMLCKKNNLYLDDYFYFFPQTNYQKYLNIINKSDIILDSLDWSGFNTSLDALSLDKPIITLPSNFMRGRHTYGILKNIKIDELICNSNSEYIDLAVKLSTNINFRDKIIEKIKMNKKLIFNNHKTTKFIEDFLKI
;
A
#
# COMPACT_ATOMS: atom_id res chain seq x y z
N MET A 1 -26.32 62.59 -32.79
CA MET A 1 -25.20 61.62 -32.73
C MET A 1 -25.60 60.40 -33.51
N ASN A 2 -24.97 60.19 -34.69
CA ASN A 2 -25.24 58.98 -35.45
C ASN A 2 -24.71 57.73 -34.66
N GLU A 3 -25.60 57.01 -34.03
CA GLU A 3 -25.23 55.65 -33.54
C GLU A 3 -24.82 54.81 -34.76
N LYS A 4 -23.53 54.53 -34.85
CA LYS A 4 -23.02 53.57 -35.82
C LYS A 4 -23.76 52.23 -35.56
N LYS A 5 -24.72 51.86 -36.40
CA LYS A 5 -25.35 50.52 -36.36
C LYS A 5 -24.24 49.52 -36.63
N ILE A 6 -23.80 48.84 -35.57
CA ILE A 6 -22.84 47.75 -35.66
C ILE A 6 -23.50 46.60 -36.44
N SER A 7 -22.84 46.06 -37.45
CA SER A 7 -23.35 44.94 -38.23
C SER A 7 -23.48 43.68 -37.38
N LEU A 8 -24.35 42.78 -37.80
CA LEU A 8 -24.53 41.48 -37.11
C LEU A 8 -23.24 40.68 -37.06
N GLU A 9 -22.42 40.74 -38.08
CA GLU A 9 -21.09 40.09 -38.14
C GLU A 9 -20.08 40.76 -37.19
N GLU A 10 -20.09 42.08 -37.05
CA GLU A 10 -19.26 42.79 -36.07
C GLU A 10 -19.69 42.48 -34.66
N SER A 11 -21.00 42.42 -34.35
CA SER A 11 -21.53 42.02 -33.06
C SER A 11 -21.10 40.60 -32.70
N PHE A 12 -21.11 39.66 -33.65
CA PHE A 12 -20.66 38.29 -33.43
C PHE A 12 -19.16 38.24 -33.15
N LYS A 13 -18.32 38.99 -33.87
CA LYS A 13 -16.88 39.09 -33.62
C LYS A 13 -16.59 39.63 -32.22
N ILE A 14 -17.32 40.67 -31.79
CA ILE A 14 -17.18 41.24 -30.43
C ILE A 14 -17.56 40.20 -29.39
N ALA A 15 -18.66 39.44 -29.58
CA ALA A 15 -19.07 38.39 -28.65
C ALA A 15 -18.04 37.28 -28.54
N VAL A 16 -17.43 36.87 -29.66
CA VAL A 16 -16.35 35.87 -29.67
C VAL A 16 -15.10 36.39 -28.94
N ASP A 17 -14.70 37.65 -29.16
CA ASP A 17 -13.56 38.26 -28.46
C ASP A 17 -13.80 38.36 -26.96
N LEU A 18 -14.99 38.77 -26.51
CA LEU A 18 -15.37 38.79 -25.10
C LEU A 18 -15.36 37.38 -24.49
N HIS A 19 -15.87 36.40 -25.22
CA HIS A 19 -15.90 35.01 -24.78
C HIS A 19 -14.48 34.44 -24.59
N THR A 20 -13.58 34.70 -25.54
CA THR A 20 -12.17 34.29 -25.45
C THR A 20 -11.40 34.98 -24.32
N LYS A 21 -11.79 36.20 -23.97
CA LYS A 21 -11.25 36.98 -22.82
C LYS A 21 -11.87 36.60 -21.48
N GLY A 22 -12.75 35.58 -21.44
CA GLY A 22 -13.42 35.08 -20.22
C GLY A 22 -14.54 36.00 -19.70
N LYS A 23 -14.97 37.01 -20.46
CA LYS A 23 -16.12 37.88 -20.13
C LYS A 23 -17.43 37.20 -20.52
N ILE A 24 -17.73 36.11 -19.85
CA ILE A 24 -18.79 35.16 -20.22
C ILE A 24 -20.16 35.81 -20.24
N THR A 25 -20.49 36.64 -19.23
CA THR A 25 -21.81 37.31 -19.14
C THR A 25 -22.00 38.34 -20.29
N ASP A 26 -20.98 39.09 -20.60
CA ASP A 26 -21.04 40.08 -21.69
C ASP A 26 -21.21 39.39 -23.05
N ALA A 27 -20.44 38.33 -23.28
CA ALA A 27 -20.56 37.52 -24.49
C ALA A 27 -21.95 36.89 -24.64
N LYS A 28 -22.50 36.33 -23.55
CA LYS A 28 -23.87 35.78 -23.49
C LYS A 28 -24.89 36.79 -23.98
N ASN A 29 -24.88 37.98 -23.38
CA ASN A 29 -25.86 39.03 -23.71
C ASN A 29 -25.81 39.43 -25.19
N ILE A 30 -24.62 39.47 -25.80
CA ILE A 30 -24.47 39.79 -27.21
C ILE A 30 -24.94 38.62 -28.10
N TYR A 31 -24.62 37.35 -27.76
CA TYR A 31 -25.16 36.22 -28.51
C TYR A 31 -26.69 36.16 -28.45
N GLU A 32 -27.30 36.45 -27.31
CA GLU A 32 -28.77 36.50 -27.16
C GLU A 32 -29.37 37.58 -28.06
N LYS A 33 -28.80 38.82 -28.10
CA LYS A 33 -29.24 39.90 -28.99
C LYS A 33 -29.09 39.54 -30.48
N ILE A 34 -28.01 38.83 -30.85
CA ILE A 34 -27.86 38.33 -32.21
C ILE A 34 -28.98 37.38 -32.57
N LEU A 35 -29.35 36.50 -31.66
CA LEU A 35 -30.41 35.51 -31.88
C LEU A 35 -31.83 36.11 -31.86
N GLU A 36 -32.04 37.24 -31.19
CA GLU A 36 -33.28 38.02 -31.28
C GLU A 36 -33.46 38.55 -32.73
N VAL A 37 -32.35 38.99 -33.37
CA VAL A 37 -32.40 39.50 -34.75
C VAL A 37 -32.38 38.38 -35.79
N LYS A 38 -31.61 37.33 -35.55
CA LYS A 38 -31.44 36.20 -36.45
C LYS A 38 -31.47 34.88 -35.67
N PRO A 39 -32.66 34.33 -35.40
CA PRO A 39 -32.82 33.12 -34.58
C PRO A 39 -32.09 31.87 -35.09
N GLU A 40 -31.83 31.79 -36.40
CA GLU A 40 -31.15 30.67 -37.04
C GLU A 40 -29.64 30.91 -37.24
N HIS A 41 -29.03 31.88 -36.54
CA HIS A 41 -27.60 32.08 -36.60
C HIS A 41 -26.84 30.98 -35.88
N PHE A 42 -26.57 29.83 -36.58
CA PHE A 42 -26.10 28.58 -35.97
C PHE A 42 -24.77 28.75 -35.20
N LEU A 43 -23.86 29.63 -35.63
CA LEU A 43 -22.61 29.91 -34.89
C LEU A 43 -22.89 30.65 -33.55
N ALA A 44 -23.86 31.59 -33.52
CA ALA A 44 -24.25 32.22 -32.28
C ALA A 44 -24.95 31.27 -31.32
N LEU A 45 -25.82 30.37 -31.85
CA LEU A 45 -26.43 29.26 -31.10
C LEU A 45 -25.36 28.32 -30.52
N SER A 46 -24.36 27.96 -31.33
CA SER A 46 -23.28 27.07 -30.87
C SER A 46 -22.46 27.71 -29.78
N ASN A 47 -22.04 28.95 -29.93
CA ASN A 47 -21.23 29.65 -28.94
C ASN A 47 -22.03 29.96 -27.65
N LEU A 48 -23.31 30.30 -27.77
CA LEU A 48 -24.19 30.44 -26.59
C LEU A 48 -24.37 29.10 -25.85
N GLY A 49 -24.48 27.99 -26.58
CA GLY A 49 -24.49 26.65 -25.97
C GLY A 49 -23.20 26.33 -25.22
N ILE A 50 -22.05 26.74 -25.77
CA ILE A 50 -20.74 26.62 -25.07
C ILE A 50 -20.74 27.47 -23.78
N VAL A 51 -21.26 28.72 -23.86
CA VAL A 51 -21.42 29.60 -22.67
C VAL A 51 -22.26 28.91 -21.60
N PHE A 52 -23.41 28.35 -21.93
CA PHE A 52 -24.26 27.64 -20.97
C PHE A 52 -23.57 26.38 -20.41
N SER A 53 -22.79 25.66 -21.22
CA SER A 53 -21.98 24.53 -20.76
C SER A 53 -20.93 24.97 -19.74
N GLN A 54 -20.26 26.11 -19.95
CA GLN A 54 -19.29 26.71 -19.01
C GLN A 54 -19.98 27.14 -17.69
N LEU A 55 -21.23 27.61 -17.76
CA LEU A 55 -22.06 27.96 -16.60
C LEU A 55 -22.69 26.74 -15.93
N ARG A 56 -22.43 25.53 -16.43
CA ARG A 56 -23.02 24.25 -16.01
C ARG A 56 -24.53 24.14 -16.21
N GLU A 57 -25.11 24.93 -17.08
CA GLU A 57 -26.53 24.90 -17.48
C GLU A 57 -26.71 23.95 -18.67
N PHE A 58 -26.42 22.66 -18.47
CA PHE A 58 -26.27 21.68 -19.55
C PHE A 58 -27.58 21.42 -20.30
N GLU A 59 -28.73 21.47 -19.66
CA GLU A 59 -30.03 21.31 -20.31
C GLU A 59 -30.28 22.43 -21.35
N ARG A 60 -29.96 23.68 -21.00
CA ARG A 60 -30.04 24.81 -21.95
C ARG A 60 -29.05 24.67 -23.09
N ALA A 61 -27.85 24.22 -22.77
CA ALA A 61 -26.84 23.94 -23.81
C ALA A 61 -27.33 22.88 -24.80
N LEU A 62 -27.97 21.80 -24.32
CA LEU A 62 -28.56 20.75 -25.16
C LEU A 62 -29.61 21.32 -26.12
N GLU A 63 -30.52 22.18 -25.65
CA GLU A 63 -31.53 22.79 -26.51
C GLU A 63 -30.90 23.57 -27.68
N LEU A 64 -29.84 24.35 -27.39
CA LEU A 64 -29.15 25.14 -28.40
C LEU A 64 -28.37 24.27 -29.39
N PHE A 65 -27.61 23.26 -28.87
CA PHE A 65 -26.86 22.36 -29.76
C PHE A 65 -27.78 21.51 -30.63
N ASN A 66 -28.98 21.10 -30.14
CA ASN A 66 -29.97 20.43 -30.97
C ASN A 66 -30.47 21.35 -32.09
N LYS A 67 -30.72 22.65 -31.84
CA LYS A 67 -31.06 23.62 -32.88
C LYS A 67 -29.92 23.78 -33.91
N VAL A 68 -28.66 23.82 -33.42
CA VAL A 68 -27.48 23.89 -34.30
C VAL A 68 -27.43 22.74 -35.30
N ILE A 69 -27.59 21.47 -34.83
CA ILE A 69 -27.53 20.31 -35.72
C ILE A 69 -28.76 20.16 -36.63
N LEU A 70 -29.90 20.74 -36.23
CA LEU A 70 -31.10 20.85 -37.13
C LEU A 70 -30.86 21.81 -38.25
N ILE A 71 -30.25 22.98 -37.97
CA ILE A 71 -29.95 24.02 -38.97
C ILE A 71 -28.80 23.57 -39.89
N ASN A 72 -27.75 22.97 -39.31
CA ASN A 72 -26.61 22.47 -40.07
C ASN A 72 -26.27 21.01 -39.71
N PRO A 73 -26.92 20.00 -40.33
CA PRO A 73 -26.68 18.58 -40.01
C PRO A 73 -25.29 18.04 -40.38
N LYS A 74 -24.46 18.83 -41.07
CA LYS A 74 -23.08 18.49 -41.45
C LYS A 74 -22.03 19.15 -40.57
N TYR A 75 -22.44 19.91 -39.52
CA TYR A 75 -21.52 20.61 -38.63
C TYR A 75 -20.96 19.67 -37.57
N ALA A 76 -19.76 19.13 -37.79
CA ALA A 76 -19.11 18.18 -36.89
C ALA A 76 -18.91 18.71 -35.47
N GLU A 77 -18.50 19.99 -35.31
CA GLU A 77 -18.33 20.63 -33.99
C GLU A 77 -19.65 20.69 -33.20
N GLY A 78 -20.80 20.90 -33.88
CA GLY A 78 -22.11 20.87 -33.25
C GLY A 78 -22.43 19.54 -32.57
N TYR A 79 -22.13 18.42 -33.26
CA TYR A 79 -22.27 17.10 -32.67
C TYR A 79 -21.28 16.83 -31.54
N ASN A 80 -20.04 17.33 -31.66
CA ASN A 80 -19.06 17.20 -30.59
C ASN A 80 -19.51 17.99 -29.33
N ASN A 81 -20.01 19.21 -29.49
CA ASN A 81 -20.49 20.03 -28.38
C ASN A 81 -21.76 19.47 -27.73
N LEU A 82 -22.67 18.92 -28.54
CA LEU A 82 -23.83 18.17 -28.03
C LEU A 82 -23.38 16.94 -27.24
N GLY A 83 -22.39 16.20 -27.77
CA GLY A 83 -21.78 15.07 -27.10
C GLY A 83 -21.15 15.43 -25.76
N ASN A 84 -20.47 16.59 -25.66
CA ASN A 84 -19.89 17.08 -24.42
C ASN A 84 -20.97 17.36 -23.35
N ALA A 85 -22.04 18.07 -23.72
CA ALA A 85 -23.14 18.36 -22.80
C ALA A 85 -23.83 17.07 -22.30
N LEU A 86 -24.08 16.10 -23.19
CA LEU A 86 -24.63 14.78 -22.83
C LEU A 86 -23.68 13.97 -21.93
N PHE A 87 -22.37 14.08 -22.13
CA PHE A 87 -21.37 13.42 -21.28
C PHE A 87 -21.42 13.95 -19.83
N GLU A 88 -21.50 15.27 -19.67
CA GLU A 88 -21.61 15.92 -18.34
C GLU A 88 -22.92 15.52 -17.62
N LEU A 89 -24.02 15.29 -18.37
CA LEU A 89 -25.27 14.76 -17.84
C LEU A 89 -25.25 13.24 -17.64
N SER A 90 -24.08 12.58 -17.85
CA SER A 90 -23.91 11.11 -17.76
C SER A 90 -24.76 10.30 -18.76
N GLU A 91 -25.25 10.93 -19.84
CA GLU A 91 -25.99 10.31 -20.95
C GLU A 91 -25.00 9.66 -21.95
N PHE A 92 -24.19 8.69 -21.47
CA PHE A 92 -23.03 8.18 -22.18
C PHE A 92 -23.37 7.55 -23.55
N ASP A 93 -24.50 6.87 -23.70
CA ASP A 93 -24.88 6.26 -24.98
C ASP A 93 -25.26 7.30 -26.02
N LYS A 94 -25.96 8.34 -25.65
CA LYS A 94 -26.28 9.44 -26.55
C LYS A 94 -25.03 10.24 -26.92
N SER A 95 -24.18 10.53 -25.93
CA SER A 95 -22.88 11.19 -26.13
C SER A 95 -22.00 10.39 -27.11
N LEU A 96 -21.91 9.06 -26.95
CA LEU A 96 -21.18 8.17 -27.87
C LEU A 96 -21.65 8.30 -29.32
N ASN A 97 -22.97 8.34 -29.54
CA ASN A 97 -23.54 8.49 -30.89
C ASN A 97 -23.20 9.87 -31.50
N CYS A 98 -23.22 10.93 -30.69
CA CYS A 98 -22.85 12.25 -31.14
C CYS A 98 -21.38 12.32 -31.56
N TYR A 99 -20.45 11.81 -30.77
CA TYR A 99 -19.03 11.79 -31.14
C TYR A 99 -18.74 10.91 -32.35
N LYS A 100 -19.39 9.75 -32.47
CA LYS A 100 -19.30 8.91 -33.71
C LYS A 100 -19.78 9.67 -34.94
N LYS A 101 -20.83 10.47 -34.82
CA LYS A 101 -21.31 11.32 -35.91
C LYS A 101 -20.32 12.41 -36.25
N ALA A 102 -19.73 13.07 -35.21
CA ALA A 102 -18.72 14.10 -35.39
C ALA A 102 -17.51 13.59 -36.17
N VAL A 103 -16.90 12.44 -35.75
CA VAL A 103 -15.74 11.87 -36.45
C VAL A 103 -16.08 11.30 -37.84
N LYS A 104 -17.36 10.90 -38.08
CA LYS A 104 -17.82 10.53 -39.41
C LYS A 104 -17.96 11.73 -40.34
N LEU A 105 -18.32 12.89 -39.84
CA LEU A 105 -18.45 14.14 -40.58
C LEU A 105 -17.09 14.79 -40.84
N ASP A 106 -16.19 14.70 -39.88
CA ASP A 106 -14.82 15.16 -39.99
C ASP A 106 -13.86 14.11 -39.39
N SER A 107 -13.21 13.37 -40.28
CA SER A 107 -12.26 12.31 -39.91
C SER A 107 -10.94 12.84 -39.33
N ASN A 108 -10.70 14.16 -39.42
CA ASN A 108 -9.52 14.83 -38.85
C ASN A 108 -9.83 15.53 -37.51
N PHE A 109 -10.98 15.31 -36.93
CA PHE A 109 -11.41 15.98 -35.70
C PHE A 109 -10.82 15.28 -34.44
N SER A 110 -9.57 15.60 -34.12
CA SER A 110 -8.82 15.02 -32.98
C SER A 110 -9.56 15.12 -31.65
N ASP A 111 -10.19 16.28 -31.36
CA ASP A 111 -10.93 16.47 -30.10
C ASP A 111 -12.12 15.52 -29.98
N ALA A 112 -12.83 15.24 -31.07
CA ALA A 112 -13.94 14.30 -31.07
C ALA A 112 -13.46 12.85 -30.85
N PHE A 113 -12.31 12.46 -31.38
CA PHE A 113 -11.68 11.17 -31.08
C PHE A 113 -11.26 11.05 -29.62
N ASN A 114 -10.65 12.11 -29.05
CA ASN A 114 -10.32 12.15 -27.63
C ASN A 114 -11.57 12.00 -26.75
N ASN A 115 -12.65 12.71 -27.07
CA ASN A 115 -13.91 12.63 -26.33
C ASN A 115 -14.59 11.27 -26.50
N LEU A 116 -14.49 10.67 -27.67
CA LEU A 116 -14.92 9.29 -27.93
C LEU A 116 -14.18 8.29 -27.00
N GLY A 117 -12.87 8.47 -26.85
CA GLY A 117 -12.06 7.72 -25.90
C GLY A 117 -12.53 7.89 -24.45
N ASN A 118 -12.86 9.09 -24.03
CA ASN A 118 -13.39 9.37 -22.68
C ASN A 118 -14.70 8.61 -22.42
N VAL A 119 -15.62 8.58 -23.39
CA VAL A 119 -16.87 7.82 -23.23
C VAL A 119 -16.62 6.33 -23.15
N TYR A 120 -15.76 5.77 -24.00
CA TYR A 120 -15.43 4.35 -23.94
C TYR A 120 -14.78 3.97 -22.61
N GLN A 121 -13.90 4.82 -22.08
CA GLN A 121 -13.31 4.63 -20.73
C GLN A 121 -14.40 4.62 -19.65
N LYS A 122 -15.37 5.54 -19.69
CA LYS A 122 -16.52 5.56 -18.74
C LYS A 122 -17.38 4.30 -18.84
N LYS A 123 -17.50 3.73 -20.04
CA LYS A 123 -18.20 2.45 -20.29
C LYS A 123 -17.34 1.22 -20.02
N ASN A 124 -16.11 1.38 -19.51
CA ASN A 124 -15.14 0.33 -19.25
C ASN A 124 -14.71 -0.48 -20.50
N ASP A 125 -14.89 0.07 -21.71
CA ASP A 125 -14.38 -0.49 -22.96
C ASP A 125 -12.98 0.09 -23.24
N LEU A 126 -12.00 -0.38 -22.45
CA LEU A 126 -10.64 0.15 -22.48
C LEU A 126 -9.96 -0.05 -23.83
N LYS A 127 -10.31 -1.11 -24.57
CA LYS A 127 -9.74 -1.36 -25.91
C LYS A 127 -10.13 -0.24 -26.87
N LYS A 128 -11.42 0.07 -26.99
CA LYS A 128 -11.89 1.15 -27.88
C LYS A 128 -11.48 2.53 -27.38
N ALA A 129 -11.31 2.72 -26.07
CA ALA A 129 -10.77 3.96 -25.53
C ALA A 129 -9.33 4.19 -26.01
N ILE A 130 -8.46 3.16 -25.93
CA ILE A 130 -7.08 3.20 -26.43
C ILE A 130 -7.08 3.53 -27.95
N GLU A 131 -7.82 2.77 -28.76
CA GLU A 131 -7.92 2.98 -30.21
C GLU A 131 -8.36 4.42 -30.55
N SER A 132 -9.29 4.98 -29.78
CA SER A 132 -9.77 6.37 -29.98
C SER A 132 -8.72 7.41 -29.62
N TYR A 133 -8.00 7.25 -28.51
CA TYR A 133 -6.92 8.17 -28.14
C TYR A 133 -5.74 8.07 -29.10
N GLU A 134 -5.38 6.88 -29.57
CA GLU A 134 -4.35 6.68 -30.60
C GLU A 134 -4.74 7.36 -31.93
N SER A 135 -6.01 7.28 -32.32
CA SER A 135 -6.53 8.03 -33.47
C SER A 135 -6.41 9.54 -33.27
N ALA A 136 -6.77 10.06 -32.10
CA ALA A 136 -6.59 11.49 -31.77
C ALA A 136 -5.13 11.92 -31.83
N ILE A 137 -4.19 11.07 -31.37
CA ILE A 137 -2.75 11.32 -31.41
C ILE A 137 -2.21 11.33 -32.84
N SER A 138 -2.63 10.35 -33.66
CA SER A 138 -2.14 10.20 -35.04
C SER A 138 -2.47 11.40 -35.94
N LEU A 139 -3.57 12.08 -35.66
CA LEU A 139 -3.99 13.27 -36.41
C LEU A 139 -3.08 14.50 -36.17
N ASN A 140 -2.43 14.56 -35.00
CA ASN A 140 -1.50 15.61 -34.61
C ASN A 140 -1.96 17.06 -34.91
N VAL A 141 -3.28 17.30 -34.95
CA VAL A 141 -3.94 18.59 -35.21
C VAL A 141 -4.86 18.98 -34.06
N GLY A 142 -5.21 20.27 -33.97
CA GLY A 142 -6.17 20.77 -32.97
C GLY A 142 -5.52 21.38 -31.72
N ARG A 143 -6.39 21.91 -30.82
CA ARG A 143 -6.03 22.41 -29.49
C ARG A 143 -6.06 21.25 -28.50
N GLY A 144 -5.20 21.28 -27.47
CA GLY A 144 -5.23 20.28 -26.42
C GLY A 144 -4.59 18.93 -26.81
N LYS A 145 -3.59 18.94 -27.70
CA LYS A 145 -2.82 17.77 -28.13
C LYS A 145 -2.19 16.98 -26.98
N ASP A 146 -1.99 17.59 -25.83
CA ASP A 146 -1.51 17.00 -24.58
C ASP A 146 -2.52 16.03 -23.94
N LYS A 147 -3.83 16.27 -24.11
CA LYS A 147 -4.89 15.51 -23.44
C LYS A 147 -4.99 14.04 -23.87
N PRO A 148 -4.98 13.68 -25.19
CA PRO A 148 -5.00 12.27 -25.57
C PRO A 148 -3.84 11.46 -25.01
N TYR A 149 -2.62 12.03 -24.98
CA TYR A 149 -1.46 11.41 -24.35
C TYR A 149 -1.68 11.21 -22.84
N TYR A 150 -2.18 12.22 -22.14
CA TYR A 150 -2.50 12.15 -20.72
C TYR A 150 -3.56 11.07 -20.42
N ASN A 151 -4.62 11.00 -21.21
CA ASN A 151 -5.71 10.04 -21.03
C ASN A 151 -5.24 8.61 -21.31
N LEU A 152 -4.45 8.42 -22.37
CA LEU A 152 -3.85 7.13 -22.69
C LEU A 152 -2.89 6.67 -21.59
N ALA A 153 -2.09 7.60 -21.04
CA ALA A 153 -1.21 7.33 -19.90
C ALA A 153 -1.99 6.88 -18.66
N ASN A 154 -3.16 7.49 -18.39
CA ASN A 154 -4.02 7.08 -17.28
C ASN A 154 -4.50 5.63 -17.45
N ILE A 155 -4.94 5.24 -18.67
CA ILE A 155 -5.36 3.86 -18.93
C ILE A 155 -4.20 2.87 -18.71
N TYR A 156 -3.01 3.15 -19.25
CA TYR A 156 -1.87 2.25 -19.04
C TYR A 156 -1.45 2.15 -17.58
N ARG A 157 -1.59 3.24 -16.80
CA ARG A 157 -1.37 3.22 -15.35
C ARG A 157 -2.39 2.33 -14.63
N GLU A 158 -3.66 2.41 -14.99
CA GLU A 158 -4.75 1.57 -14.46
C GLU A 158 -4.53 0.08 -14.80
N LEU A 159 -3.99 -0.20 -15.99
CA LEU A 159 -3.62 -1.55 -16.43
C LEU A 159 -2.29 -2.05 -15.82
N GLY A 160 -1.61 -1.25 -14.97
CA GLY A 160 -0.33 -1.60 -14.35
C GLY A 160 0.87 -1.54 -15.31
N ASN A 161 0.70 -1.07 -16.55
CA ASN A 161 1.80 -0.88 -17.49
C ASN A 161 2.44 0.50 -17.28
N PHE A 162 3.27 0.57 -16.22
CA PHE A 162 3.87 1.84 -15.79
C PHE A 162 4.87 2.39 -16.81
N GLU A 163 5.59 1.55 -17.55
CA GLU A 163 6.54 2.02 -18.58
C GLU A 163 5.83 2.81 -19.69
N LYS A 164 4.77 2.25 -20.26
CA LYS A 164 3.98 2.96 -21.28
C LYS A 164 3.33 4.20 -20.69
N SER A 165 2.79 4.11 -19.49
CA SER A 165 2.19 5.24 -18.79
C SER A 165 3.17 6.41 -18.63
N ILE A 166 4.40 6.13 -18.15
CA ILE A 166 5.47 7.11 -17.99
C ILE A 166 5.78 7.80 -19.32
N ASN A 167 5.96 7.02 -20.39
CA ASN A 167 6.27 7.58 -21.71
C ASN A 167 5.19 8.53 -22.22
N PHE A 168 3.92 8.14 -22.10
CA PHE A 168 2.80 8.97 -22.56
C PHE A 168 2.60 10.22 -21.68
N TYR A 169 2.81 10.15 -20.35
CA TYR A 169 2.81 11.36 -19.51
C TYR A 169 3.95 12.31 -19.90
N LYS A 170 5.16 11.82 -20.16
CA LYS A 170 6.29 12.63 -20.63
C LYS A 170 5.97 13.33 -21.96
N MET A 171 5.30 12.63 -22.90
CA MET A 171 4.81 13.24 -24.14
C MET A 171 3.78 14.34 -23.88
N SER A 172 2.81 14.10 -23.01
CA SER A 172 1.82 15.12 -22.62
C SER A 172 2.49 16.37 -22.05
N ILE A 173 3.46 16.20 -21.15
CA ILE A 173 4.23 17.30 -20.52
C ILE A 173 5.11 18.02 -21.53
N SER A 174 5.70 17.33 -22.50
CA SER A 174 6.51 17.97 -23.54
C SER A 174 5.69 18.93 -24.42
N ILE A 175 4.40 18.64 -24.62
CA ILE A 175 3.47 19.49 -25.36
C ILE A 175 2.96 20.64 -24.46
N ASN A 176 2.63 20.31 -23.21
CA ASN A 176 2.13 21.29 -22.24
C ASN A 176 2.91 21.19 -20.92
N PRO A 177 4.05 21.91 -20.80
CA PRO A 177 4.88 21.89 -19.61
C PRO A 177 4.18 22.37 -18.33
N ASN A 178 3.06 23.08 -18.44
CA ASN A 178 2.29 23.59 -17.30
C ASN A 178 1.13 22.67 -16.88
N PHE A 179 1.04 21.46 -17.44
CA PHE A 179 -0.03 20.54 -17.11
C PHE A 179 0.24 19.84 -15.76
N VAL A 180 -0.10 20.51 -14.66
CA VAL A 180 0.15 20.06 -13.27
C VAL A 180 -0.34 18.63 -13.03
N SER A 181 -1.54 18.27 -13.50
CA SER A 181 -2.07 16.91 -13.33
C SER A 181 -1.22 15.85 -14.01
N ALA A 182 -0.58 16.15 -15.13
CA ALA A 182 0.31 15.21 -15.81
C ALA A 182 1.61 15.01 -15.00
N HIS A 183 2.19 16.06 -14.43
CA HIS A 183 3.35 15.96 -13.53
C HIS A 183 3.03 15.10 -12.30
N ILE A 184 1.88 15.32 -11.65
CA ILE A 184 1.44 14.54 -10.48
C ILE A 184 1.23 13.07 -10.85
N ASN A 185 0.54 12.78 -11.95
CA ASN A 185 0.27 11.40 -12.33
C ASN A 185 1.52 10.68 -12.84
N LEU A 186 2.44 11.40 -13.51
CA LEU A 186 3.76 10.87 -13.86
C LEU A 186 4.55 10.50 -12.61
N SER A 187 4.56 11.35 -11.59
CA SER A 187 5.26 11.05 -10.34
C SER A 187 4.72 9.78 -9.67
N ILE A 188 3.41 9.57 -9.70
CA ILE A 188 2.78 8.34 -9.18
C ILE A 188 3.20 7.12 -10.00
N ALA A 189 3.20 7.21 -11.34
CA ALA A 189 3.61 6.12 -12.21
C ALA A 189 5.10 5.76 -12.02
N LEU A 190 5.98 6.76 -11.88
CA LEU A 190 7.40 6.61 -11.60
C LEU A 190 7.65 5.93 -10.25
N ASN A 191 6.95 6.35 -9.19
CA ASN A 191 7.06 5.70 -7.88
C ASN A 191 6.64 4.22 -7.94
N LYS A 192 5.51 3.94 -8.59
CA LYS A 192 5.05 2.55 -8.79
C LYS A 192 6.02 1.70 -9.62
N ASN A 193 6.77 2.32 -10.52
CA ASN A 193 7.82 1.68 -11.33
C ASN A 193 9.18 1.58 -10.59
N GLY A 194 9.28 2.03 -9.35
CA GLY A 194 10.50 1.99 -8.54
C GLY A 194 11.45 3.18 -8.74
N ASN A 195 11.09 4.17 -9.56
CA ASN A 195 11.93 5.33 -9.89
C ASN A 195 11.63 6.51 -8.95
N LEU A 196 11.83 6.30 -7.63
CA LEU A 196 11.41 7.25 -6.59
C LEU A 196 12.10 8.62 -6.71
N LYS A 197 13.39 8.70 -7.09
CA LYS A 197 14.10 9.98 -7.28
C LYS A 197 13.44 10.85 -8.35
N GLU A 198 13.14 10.24 -9.49
CA GLU A 198 12.49 10.94 -10.60
C GLU A 198 11.05 11.32 -10.24
N ALA A 199 10.34 10.47 -9.48
CA ALA A 199 9.00 10.75 -8.96
C ALA A 199 8.98 12.02 -8.08
N ILE A 200 9.94 12.17 -7.17
CA ILE A 200 10.09 13.37 -6.34
C ILE A 200 10.27 14.60 -7.24
N SER A 201 11.21 14.55 -8.19
CA SER A 201 11.50 15.69 -9.07
C SER A 201 10.29 16.19 -9.86
N TYR A 202 9.51 15.26 -10.47
CA TYR A 202 8.29 15.67 -11.19
C TYR A 202 7.18 16.16 -10.26
N CYS A 203 7.11 15.65 -9.03
CA CYS A 203 6.15 16.13 -8.06
C CYS A 203 6.53 17.52 -7.51
N GLU A 204 7.82 17.82 -7.35
CA GLU A 204 8.34 19.16 -7.02
C GLU A 204 7.98 20.15 -8.11
N GLN A 205 8.19 19.82 -9.40
CA GLN A 205 7.76 20.64 -10.52
C GLN A 205 6.24 20.91 -10.49
N ALA A 206 5.43 19.92 -10.08
CA ALA A 206 3.99 20.15 -9.92
C ALA A 206 3.68 21.20 -8.84
N VAL A 207 4.39 21.17 -7.71
CA VAL A 207 4.24 22.14 -6.61
C VAL A 207 4.79 23.52 -7.00
N GLU A 208 5.87 23.60 -7.79
CA GLU A 208 6.37 24.87 -8.32
C GLU A 208 5.33 25.57 -9.20
N LYS A 209 4.61 24.80 -10.04
CA LYS A 209 3.56 25.32 -10.93
C LYS A 209 2.25 25.64 -10.19
N ASP A 210 1.90 24.87 -9.18
CA ASP A 210 0.72 25.07 -8.35
C ASP A 210 1.06 24.82 -6.87
N PRO A 211 1.58 25.82 -6.15
CA PRO A 211 1.99 25.71 -4.75
C PRO A 211 0.85 25.36 -3.78
N LYS A 212 -0.41 25.54 -4.21
CA LYS A 212 -1.59 25.23 -3.41
C LYS A 212 -2.19 23.85 -3.70
N ASN A 213 -1.52 23.04 -4.51
CA ASN A 213 -2.01 21.72 -4.86
C ASN A 213 -1.81 20.72 -3.72
N VAL A 214 -2.83 20.53 -2.90
CA VAL A 214 -2.81 19.63 -1.74
C VAL A 214 -2.45 18.18 -2.11
N ARG A 215 -2.87 17.73 -3.31
CA ARG A 215 -2.54 16.38 -3.78
C ARG A 215 -1.04 16.21 -4.05
N ALA A 216 -0.41 17.20 -4.69
CA ALA A 216 1.03 17.17 -4.93
C ALA A 216 1.82 17.27 -3.63
N LEU A 217 1.42 18.13 -2.69
CA LEU A 217 2.04 18.23 -1.37
C LEU A 217 1.95 16.91 -0.59
N ASN A 218 0.80 16.24 -0.60
CA ASN A 218 0.65 14.92 0.04
C ASN A 218 1.56 13.86 -0.61
N ASN A 219 1.64 13.81 -1.94
CA ASN A 219 2.51 12.86 -2.63
C ASN A 219 4.00 13.14 -2.30
N LEU A 220 4.44 14.40 -2.25
CA LEU A 220 5.80 14.73 -1.81
C LEU A 220 6.06 14.28 -0.37
N GLY A 221 5.08 14.44 0.51
CA GLY A 221 5.16 13.93 1.88
C GLY A 221 5.35 12.40 1.90
N GLU A 222 4.55 11.65 1.14
CA GLU A 222 4.65 10.20 1.03
C GLU A 222 6.01 9.77 0.47
N TYR A 223 6.50 10.38 -0.61
CA TYR A 223 7.79 10.06 -1.22
C TYR A 223 8.97 10.37 -0.28
N ASN A 224 8.89 11.49 0.46
CA ASN A 224 9.92 11.82 1.45
C ASN A 224 9.93 10.83 2.62
N GLN A 225 8.78 10.30 3.02
CA GLN A 225 8.72 9.22 4.01
C GLN A 225 9.36 7.93 3.47
N GLU A 226 9.13 7.59 2.21
CA GLU A 226 9.72 6.41 1.57
C GLU A 226 11.26 6.48 1.50
N ILE A 227 11.86 7.67 1.36
CA ILE A 227 13.32 7.85 1.42
C ILE A 227 13.85 8.06 2.85
N GLY A 228 12.95 8.04 3.87
CA GLY A 228 13.32 8.21 5.27
C GLY A 228 13.62 9.66 5.66
N ASN A 229 12.98 10.63 5.01
CA ASN A 229 13.03 12.05 5.36
C ASN A 229 11.70 12.50 5.98
N GLU A 230 11.45 11.99 7.18
CA GLU A 230 10.19 12.19 7.91
C GLU A 230 9.93 13.64 8.29
N ASP A 231 10.97 14.43 8.56
CA ASP A 231 10.82 15.85 8.92
C ASP A 231 10.26 16.66 7.74
N LEU A 232 10.79 16.40 6.53
CA LEU A 232 10.30 17.04 5.30
C LEU A 232 8.91 16.51 4.90
N SER A 233 8.65 15.22 5.13
CA SER A 233 7.32 14.63 4.96
C SER A 233 6.27 15.36 5.79
N ILE A 234 6.53 15.55 7.09
CA ILE A 234 5.66 16.30 8.01
C ILE A 234 5.51 17.76 7.57
N ALA A 235 6.57 18.38 7.07
CA ALA A 235 6.51 19.77 6.59
C ALA A 235 5.56 19.92 5.38
N TYR A 236 5.58 18.98 4.43
CA TYR A 236 4.64 18.98 3.30
C TYR A 236 3.19 18.75 3.74
N TYR A 237 2.94 17.84 4.69
CA TYR A 237 1.58 17.63 5.21
C TYR A 237 1.07 18.85 5.98
N LYS A 238 1.93 19.57 6.72
CA LYS A 238 1.57 20.84 7.37
C LYS A 238 1.18 21.89 6.34
N LYS A 239 1.96 22.08 5.26
CA LYS A 239 1.61 22.99 4.16
C LYS A 239 0.26 22.60 3.52
N ALA A 240 0.00 21.33 3.30
CA ALA A 240 -1.29 20.86 2.80
C ALA A 240 -2.44 21.22 3.75
N LEU A 241 -2.22 21.13 5.08
CA LEU A 241 -3.22 21.46 6.09
C LEU A 241 -3.37 22.97 6.34
N GLU A 242 -2.38 23.81 5.99
CA GLU A 242 -2.53 25.25 5.97
C GLU A 242 -3.50 25.69 4.84
N ILE A 243 -3.51 24.97 3.71
CA ILE A 243 -4.41 25.21 2.58
C ILE A 243 -5.81 24.63 2.85
N GLU A 244 -5.86 23.38 3.27
CA GLU A 244 -7.08 22.63 3.60
C GLU A 244 -7.01 22.08 5.03
N PRO A 245 -7.37 22.86 6.07
CA PRO A 245 -7.22 22.44 7.48
C PRO A 245 -7.95 21.15 7.84
N GLU A 246 -9.01 20.80 7.11
CA GLU A 246 -9.83 19.62 7.37
C GLU A 246 -9.55 18.47 6.40
N ASN A 247 -8.51 18.54 5.57
CA ASN A 247 -8.15 17.47 4.64
C ASN A 247 -7.83 16.18 5.40
N LEU A 248 -8.74 15.22 5.33
CA LEU A 248 -8.66 13.98 6.09
C LEU A 248 -7.43 13.16 5.70
N ARG A 249 -7.08 13.13 4.41
CA ARG A 249 -5.90 12.38 3.93
C ARG A 249 -4.60 12.97 4.48
N SER A 250 -4.43 14.30 4.42
CA SER A 250 -3.22 14.97 4.95
C SER A 250 -3.04 14.71 6.44
N ARG A 251 -4.14 14.78 7.23
CA ARG A 251 -4.12 14.46 8.67
C ARG A 251 -3.80 12.99 8.93
N TRP A 252 -4.35 12.09 8.13
CA TRP A 252 -4.11 10.65 8.24
C TRP A 252 -2.67 10.29 7.93
N LEU A 253 -2.11 10.85 6.85
CA LEU A 253 -0.71 10.68 6.46
C LEU A 253 0.24 11.25 7.52
N MET A 254 -0.01 12.46 8.00
CA MET A 254 0.79 13.09 9.07
C MET A 254 0.77 12.26 10.36
N MET A 255 -0.39 11.69 10.75
CA MET A 255 -0.48 10.81 11.91
C MET A 255 0.39 9.56 11.75
N ASN A 256 0.36 8.93 10.55
CA ASN A 256 1.06 7.67 10.26
C ASN A 256 2.51 7.88 9.79
N THR A 257 3.08 9.07 9.94
CA THR A 257 4.48 9.33 9.60
C THR A 257 5.40 8.84 10.72
N PHE A 258 6.28 7.91 10.36
CA PHE A 258 7.32 7.35 11.24
C PHE A 258 8.63 7.21 10.49
N PRO A 259 9.79 7.37 11.17
CA PRO A 259 11.06 6.93 10.60
C PRO A 259 11.03 5.44 10.27
N ILE A 260 11.59 5.08 9.12
CA ILE A 260 11.85 3.67 8.82
C ILE A 260 13.06 3.19 9.59
N ILE A 261 14.09 4.02 9.67
CA ILE A 261 15.29 3.79 10.50
C ILE A 261 15.39 4.91 11.53
N TYR A 262 15.32 4.57 12.80
CA TYR A 262 15.54 5.52 13.90
C TYR A 262 17.02 5.85 14.06
N LYS A 263 17.33 7.13 14.30
CA LYS A 263 18.70 7.63 14.52
C LYS A 263 19.15 7.41 15.95
N ASN A 264 18.23 7.55 16.91
CA ASN A 264 18.47 7.41 18.35
C ASN A 264 17.16 7.05 19.07
N PHE A 265 17.26 6.78 20.38
CA PHE A 265 16.13 6.39 21.21
C PHE A 265 15.11 7.52 21.40
N GLU A 266 15.58 8.76 21.53
CA GLU A 266 14.71 9.94 21.72
C GLU A 266 13.75 10.14 20.56
N GLN A 267 14.17 9.77 19.35
CA GLN A 267 13.34 9.84 18.16
C GLN A 267 12.16 8.83 18.23
N ILE A 268 12.35 7.67 18.85
CA ILE A 268 11.27 6.69 19.05
C ILE A 268 10.15 7.29 19.92
N ASP A 269 10.51 7.87 21.06
CA ASP A 269 9.56 8.51 21.98
C ASP A 269 8.86 9.72 21.34
N TYR A 270 9.61 10.54 20.60
CA TYR A 270 9.05 11.67 19.85
C TYR A 270 7.96 11.24 18.87
N PHE A 271 8.21 10.23 18.02
CA PHE A 271 7.24 9.79 17.02
C PHE A 271 6.06 9.04 17.62
N LYS A 272 6.22 8.35 18.73
CA LYS A 272 5.11 7.78 19.50
C LYS A 272 4.17 8.88 20.01
N LYS A 273 4.71 9.95 20.61
CA LYS A 273 3.95 11.13 21.05
C LYS A 273 3.32 11.89 19.88
N HIS A 274 4.04 12.00 18.75
CA HIS A 274 3.52 12.59 17.52
C HIS A 274 2.29 11.83 17.01
N PHE A 275 2.35 10.51 16.94
CA PHE A 275 1.21 9.67 16.56
C PHE A 275 0.03 9.88 17.51
N GLU A 276 0.24 9.80 18.82
CA GLU A 276 -0.82 9.94 19.80
C GLU A 276 -1.51 11.31 19.73
N LYS A 277 -0.75 12.39 19.60
CA LYS A 277 -1.27 13.75 19.42
C LYS A 277 -2.15 13.87 18.18
N ASN A 278 -1.69 13.35 17.03
CA ASN A 278 -2.41 13.43 15.78
C ASN A 278 -3.64 12.50 15.75
N LEU A 279 -3.55 11.33 16.39
CA LEU A 279 -4.69 10.44 16.60
C LEU A 279 -5.80 11.15 17.38
N ARG A 280 -5.48 11.80 18.49
CA ARG A 280 -6.43 12.59 19.30
C ARG A 280 -7.06 13.73 18.47
N SER A 281 -6.25 14.45 17.72
CA SER A 281 -6.74 15.53 16.83
C SER A 281 -7.73 15.03 15.78
N LEU A 282 -7.49 13.83 15.22
CA LEU A 282 -8.42 13.18 14.27
C LEU A 282 -9.70 12.68 14.95
N GLU A 283 -9.60 12.08 16.12
CA GLU A 283 -10.75 11.66 16.94
C GLU A 283 -11.67 12.85 17.22
N ASP A 284 -11.09 14.00 17.60
CA ASP A 284 -11.82 15.25 17.88
C ASP A 284 -12.48 15.81 16.63
N LEU A 285 -11.77 15.86 15.49
CA LEU A 285 -12.31 16.33 14.23
C LEU A 285 -13.51 15.48 13.78
N ILE A 286 -13.38 14.16 13.83
CA ILE A 286 -14.42 13.22 13.38
C ILE A 286 -15.62 13.20 14.35
N SER A 287 -15.43 13.58 15.62
CA SER A 287 -16.51 13.71 16.58
C SER A 287 -17.31 15.00 16.40
N LYS A 288 -16.64 16.09 16.06
CA LYS A 288 -17.26 17.41 15.85
C LYS A 288 -17.95 17.54 14.48
N LYS A 289 -17.42 16.87 13.47
CA LYS A 289 -17.86 16.98 12.09
C LYS A 289 -18.49 15.68 11.59
N ASN A 290 -19.76 15.74 11.24
CA ASN A 290 -20.51 14.55 10.80
C ASN A 290 -20.37 14.25 9.30
N ILE A 291 -19.79 15.14 8.50
CA ILE A 291 -19.89 15.10 7.04
C ILE A 291 -18.48 15.07 6.41
N PHE A 292 -17.98 13.85 6.17
CA PHE A 292 -16.94 13.60 5.17
C PHE A 292 -17.55 12.73 4.07
N GLU A 293 -17.25 13.04 2.83
CA GLU A 293 -17.68 12.22 1.70
C GLU A 293 -16.99 10.85 1.70
N LYS A 294 -17.66 9.83 1.15
CA LYS A 294 -17.09 8.47 0.98
C LYS A 294 -15.69 8.50 0.35
N LYS A 295 -15.52 9.33 -0.70
CA LYS A 295 -14.24 9.48 -1.41
C LYS A 295 -13.11 10.01 -0.51
N GLN A 296 -13.40 10.98 0.36
CA GLN A 296 -12.44 11.56 1.29
C GLN A 296 -11.99 10.54 2.35
N ILE A 297 -12.94 9.81 2.92
CA ILE A 297 -12.67 8.76 3.90
C ILE A 297 -11.83 7.63 3.28
N LEU A 298 -12.23 7.13 2.11
CA LEU A 298 -11.46 6.08 1.42
C LEU A 298 -10.07 6.56 0.99
N SER A 299 -9.95 7.82 0.56
CA SER A 299 -8.64 8.41 0.21
C SER A 299 -7.70 8.45 1.41
N ALA A 300 -8.20 8.75 2.60
CA ALA A 300 -7.41 8.72 3.84
C ALA A 300 -7.06 7.29 4.25
N LEU A 301 -8.06 6.42 4.42
CA LEU A 301 -7.86 5.05 4.90
C LEU A 301 -6.97 4.21 3.99
N ASN A 302 -7.02 4.42 2.67
CA ASN A 302 -6.18 3.69 1.70
C ASN A 302 -4.76 4.26 1.56
N SER A 303 -4.42 5.41 2.17
CA SER A 303 -3.11 6.04 1.97
C SER A 303 -2.00 5.38 2.79
N SER A 304 -2.26 5.02 4.05
CA SER A 304 -1.24 4.42 4.93
C SER A 304 -1.86 3.67 6.10
N THR A 305 -1.03 2.86 6.78
CA THR A 305 -1.32 2.26 8.08
C THR A 305 -0.31 2.73 9.11
N ASN A 306 -0.55 2.43 10.38
CA ASN A 306 0.39 2.69 11.47
C ASN A 306 1.44 1.57 11.64
N PHE A 307 1.81 0.89 10.56
CA PHE A 307 2.67 -0.29 10.55
C PHE A 307 3.98 -0.09 11.32
N TYR A 308 4.66 1.02 11.11
CA TYR A 308 5.96 1.29 11.76
C TYR A 308 5.85 1.59 13.26
N LEU A 309 4.67 1.97 13.79
CA LEU A 309 4.43 2.08 15.23
C LEU A 309 4.68 0.74 15.96
N HIS A 310 4.43 -0.38 15.29
CA HIS A 310 4.58 -1.71 15.86
C HIS A 310 6.01 -2.06 16.26
N TYR A 311 7.02 -1.40 15.67
CA TYR A 311 8.44 -1.68 15.86
C TYR A 311 9.10 -0.91 17.00
N HIS A 312 8.37 -0.14 17.79
CA HIS A 312 8.94 0.69 18.88
C HIS A 312 9.44 -0.09 20.11
N GLY A 313 9.12 -1.38 20.21
CA GLY A 313 9.50 -2.19 21.38
C GLY A 313 8.57 -2.06 22.58
N ASP A 314 7.75 -1.02 22.65
CA ASP A 314 6.85 -0.69 23.76
C ASP A 314 5.46 -1.32 23.64
N ASP A 315 4.69 -1.25 24.74
CA ASP A 315 3.25 -1.52 24.70
C ASP A 315 2.51 -0.42 23.95
N ILE A 316 1.86 -0.81 22.87
CA ILE A 316 1.07 0.05 22.00
C ILE A 316 -0.42 -0.34 21.99
N THR A 317 -0.84 -1.26 22.87
CA THR A 317 -2.19 -1.84 22.88
C THR A 317 -3.28 -0.78 22.97
N SER A 318 -3.10 0.23 23.84
CA SER A 318 -4.04 1.34 23.98
C SER A 318 -4.15 2.19 22.72
N LEU A 319 -3.02 2.53 22.09
CA LEU A 319 -2.98 3.29 20.84
C LEU A 319 -3.61 2.52 19.69
N GLN A 320 -3.35 1.22 19.63
CA GLN A 320 -3.88 0.34 18.60
C GLN A 320 -5.41 0.19 18.72
N LYS A 321 -5.95 0.06 19.94
CA LYS A 321 -7.38 0.05 20.20
C LYS A 321 -8.06 1.35 19.74
N ARG A 322 -7.47 2.50 20.04
CA ARG A 322 -7.99 3.82 19.61
C ARG A 322 -7.93 3.95 18.08
N TYR A 323 -6.82 3.56 17.46
CA TYR A 323 -6.67 3.58 16.01
C TYR A 323 -7.69 2.66 15.32
N GLY A 324 -7.86 1.42 15.78
CA GLY A 324 -8.87 0.49 15.25
C GLY A 324 -10.30 1.00 15.45
N ALA A 325 -10.60 1.65 16.57
CA ALA A 325 -11.89 2.29 16.81
C ALA A 325 -12.15 3.47 15.84
N LEU A 326 -11.11 4.27 15.53
CA LEU A 326 -11.18 5.35 14.55
C LEU A 326 -11.46 4.80 13.14
N VAL A 327 -10.74 3.76 12.70
CA VAL A 327 -10.99 3.07 11.42
C VAL A 327 -12.44 2.58 11.37
N THR A 328 -12.91 1.90 12.42
CA THR A 328 -14.27 1.38 12.50
C THR A 328 -15.33 2.50 12.45
N LYS A 329 -15.07 3.64 13.11
CA LYS A 329 -15.96 4.81 13.07
C LYS A 329 -16.07 5.40 11.67
N LEU A 330 -14.95 5.50 10.94
CA LEU A 330 -14.90 6.00 9.57
C LEU A 330 -15.58 5.05 8.59
N THR A 331 -15.28 3.75 8.66
CA THR A 331 -15.87 2.75 7.76
C THR A 331 -17.37 2.61 8.00
N LYS A 332 -17.85 2.74 9.25
CA LYS A 332 -19.28 2.73 9.58
C LYS A 332 -20.04 3.90 8.95
N LYS A 333 -19.40 5.06 8.78
CA LYS A 333 -20.05 6.22 8.11
C LYS A 333 -20.32 5.96 6.63
N ILE A 334 -19.47 5.23 5.94
CA ILE A 334 -19.54 5.03 4.48
C ILE A 334 -20.12 3.68 4.07
N PHE A 335 -20.10 2.70 4.98
CA PHE A 335 -20.60 1.33 4.75
C PHE A 335 -21.37 0.81 5.98
N PRO A 336 -22.44 1.51 6.45
CA PRO A 336 -23.16 1.13 7.66
C PRO A 336 -23.72 -0.30 7.58
N GLN A 337 -24.11 -0.75 6.38
CA GLN A 337 -24.67 -2.07 6.13
C GLN A 337 -23.72 -3.23 6.48
N PHE A 338 -22.40 -3.03 6.41
CA PHE A 338 -21.40 -4.07 6.68
C PHE A 338 -20.99 -4.18 8.16
N HIS A 339 -21.57 -3.34 9.02
CA HIS A 339 -21.33 -3.37 10.47
C HIS A 339 -22.44 -4.07 11.28
N ASN A 340 -23.48 -4.55 10.61
CA ASN A 340 -24.57 -5.25 11.26
C ASN A 340 -24.18 -6.72 11.55
N LYS A 341 -24.72 -7.28 12.63
CA LYS A 341 -24.53 -8.72 12.93
C LYS A 341 -25.09 -9.57 11.79
N ILE A 342 -24.27 -10.50 11.30
CA ILE A 342 -24.68 -11.47 10.30
C ILE A 342 -25.40 -12.62 11.01
N SER A 343 -26.68 -12.84 10.69
CA SER A 343 -27.38 -14.05 11.07
C SER A 343 -27.03 -15.16 10.05
N VAL A 344 -26.13 -16.04 10.41
CA VAL A 344 -25.88 -17.26 9.65
C VAL A 344 -26.72 -18.37 10.24
N THR A 345 -27.77 -18.80 9.54
CA THR A 345 -28.49 -20.03 9.86
C THR A 345 -27.54 -21.19 9.66
N LYS A 346 -27.44 -22.06 10.66
CA LYS A 346 -26.61 -23.29 10.60
C LYS A 346 -27.08 -24.12 9.39
N THR A 347 -26.33 -24.11 8.31
CA THR A 347 -26.56 -25.03 7.19
C THR A 347 -25.99 -26.39 7.57
N SER A 348 -26.80 -27.43 7.53
CA SER A 348 -26.39 -28.82 7.76
C SER A 348 -25.23 -29.21 6.83
N GLY A 349 -24.12 -29.69 7.35
CA GLY A 349 -23.02 -30.22 6.55
C GLY A 349 -21.64 -29.69 6.99
N PHE A 350 -20.91 -29.14 6.06
CA PHE A 350 -19.53 -28.65 6.27
C PHE A 350 -19.47 -27.32 6.99
N ILE A 351 -18.46 -27.12 7.84
CA ILE A 351 -18.10 -25.80 8.38
C ILE A 351 -17.39 -25.03 7.28
N LYS A 352 -17.90 -23.85 6.93
CA LYS A 352 -17.33 -22.95 5.90
C LYS A 352 -16.28 -22.04 6.50
N VAL A 353 -15.02 -22.25 6.12
CA VAL A 353 -13.88 -21.48 6.62
C VAL A 353 -13.30 -20.63 5.51
N GLY A 354 -13.35 -19.31 5.70
CA GLY A 354 -12.73 -18.34 4.82
C GLY A 354 -11.32 -17.97 5.28
N PHE A 355 -10.39 -17.83 4.35
CA PHE A 355 -9.06 -17.27 4.55
C PHE A 355 -8.90 -16.05 3.64
N ILE A 356 -8.44 -14.94 4.18
CA ILE A 356 -8.25 -13.70 3.43
C ILE A 356 -6.87 -13.14 3.66
N SER A 357 -6.18 -12.79 2.57
CA SER A 357 -4.89 -12.06 2.56
C SER A 357 -4.61 -11.47 1.17
N PRO A 358 -3.84 -10.37 1.07
CA PRO A 358 -3.26 -9.91 -0.18
C PRO A 358 -2.02 -10.70 -0.61
N PHE A 359 -1.51 -11.63 0.22
CA PHE A 359 -0.20 -12.25 0.08
C PHE A 359 -0.24 -13.74 -0.30
N PHE A 360 -1.27 -14.23 -0.97
CA PHE A 360 -1.33 -15.62 -1.42
C PHE A 360 -0.41 -15.91 -2.63
N PHE A 361 0.86 -15.54 -2.49
CA PHE A 361 1.97 -15.83 -3.38
C PHE A 361 3.22 -16.18 -2.55
N GLU A 362 4.42 -16.27 -3.12
CA GLU A 362 5.66 -16.55 -2.37
C GLU A 362 6.02 -15.39 -1.43
N HIS A 363 5.35 -15.34 -0.31
CA HIS A 363 5.46 -14.31 0.71
C HIS A 363 5.57 -14.91 2.11
N ILE A 364 6.16 -14.15 3.05
CA ILE A 364 6.37 -14.57 4.46
C ILE A 364 5.06 -15.03 5.10
N VAL A 365 3.96 -14.31 4.95
CA VAL A 365 2.65 -14.66 5.52
C VAL A 365 2.15 -15.99 4.97
N THR A 366 2.28 -16.20 3.68
CA THR A 366 1.85 -17.45 3.04
C THR A 366 2.72 -18.64 3.48
N LYS A 367 4.03 -18.45 3.63
CA LYS A 367 4.93 -19.48 4.17
C LYS A 367 4.49 -19.95 5.55
N LEU A 368 4.00 -19.04 6.41
CA LEU A 368 3.54 -19.35 7.76
C LEU A 368 2.22 -20.13 7.79
N PHE A 369 1.24 -19.73 6.97
CA PHE A 369 -0.15 -20.14 7.16
C PHE A 369 -0.74 -20.96 6.01
N LYS A 370 -0.06 -21.17 4.87
CA LYS A 370 -0.59 -21.95 3.74
C LYS A 370 -1.04 -23.36 4.15
N ASN A 371 -0.30 -24.00 5.05
CA ASN A 371 -0.61 -25.36 5.47
C ASN A 371 -1.91 -25.45 6.30
N TRP A 372 -2.36 -24.35 6.92
CA TRP A 372 -3.69 -24.29 7.51
C TRP A 372 -4.80 -24.45 6.46
N ILE A 373 -4.58 -23.92 5.25
CA ILE A 373 -5.51 -24.04 4.12
C ILE A 373 -5.41 -25.42 3.47
N LEU A 374 -4.16 -25.87 3.23
CA LEU A 374 -3.89 -27.08 2.43
C LEU A 374 -4.20 -28.39 3.15
N LYS A 375 -4.15 -28.38 4.51
CA LYS A 375 -4.21 -29.59 5.33
C LYS A 375 -5.50 -29.74 6.17
N LEU A 376 -6.46 -28.81 6.08
CA LEU A 376 -7.76 -28.95 6.74
C LEU A 376 -8.50 -30.21 6.23
N ASP A 377 -9.14 -30.93 7.16
CA ASP A 377 -9.94 -32.12 6.88
C ASP A 377 -11.15 -31.76 5.98
N LYS A 378 -11.06 -32.10 4.70
CA LYS A 378 -12.10 -31.83 3.69
C LYS A 378 -13.41 -32.57 3.91
N SER A 379 -13.42 -33.58 4.79
CA SER A 379 -14.66 -34.27 5.18
C SER A 379 -15.51 -33.43 6.15
N LYS A 380 -14.95 -32.40 6.80
CA LYS A 380 -15.60 -31.55 7.81
C LYS A 380 -15.65 -30.10 7.44
N PHE A 381 -14.63 -29.63 6.72
CA PHE A 381 -14.43 -28.21 6.41
C PHE A 381 -14.49 -27.96 4.90
N LYS A 382 -15.10 -26.82 4.54
CA LYS A 382 -15.09 -26.31 3.17
C LYS A 382 -14.33 -24.98 3.14
N THR A 383 -13.23 -24.95 2.39
CA THR A 383 -12.31 -23.81 2.35
C THR A 383 -12.72 -22.80 1.30
N TYR A 384 -12.67 -21.51 1.68
CA TYR A 384 -12.90 -20.34 0.82
C TYR A 384 -11.69 -19.43 0.94
N VAL A 385 -10.98 -19.19 -0.15
CA VAL A 385 -9.78 -18.35 -0.17
C VAL A 385 -10.06 -17.07 -0.94
N TYR A 386 -9.81 -15.93 -0.31
CA TYR A 386 -9.98 -14.59 -0.89
C TYR A 386 -8.63 -13.93 -1.04
N HIS A 387 -8.09 -13.96 -2.25
CA HIS A 387 -6.86 -13.26 -2.61
C HIS A 387 -7.21 -11.82 -3.02
N VAL A 388 -6.78 -10.84 -2.21
CA VAL A 388 -7.13 -9.42 -2.39
C VAL A 388 -5.94 -8.57 -2.85
N GLY A 389 -4.78 -9.18 -3.11
CA GLY A 389 -3.57 -8.57 -3.68
C GLY A 389 -3.51 -8.70 -5.19
N GLU A 390 -2.53 -8.03 -5.78
CA GLU A 390 -2.30 -8.05 -7.25
C GLU A 390 -1.37 -9.19 -7.69
N GLU A 391 -0.36 -9.52 -6.85
CA GLU A 391 0.71 -10.46 -7.20
C GLU A 391 0.22 -11.91 -7.20
N LYS A 392 0.72 -12.70 -8.14
CA LYS A 392 0.43 -14.12 -8.30
C LYS A 392 1.67 -14.88 -8.75
N ASP A 393 1.77 -16.13 -8.31
CA ASP A 393 2.83 -17.05 -8.71
C ASP A 393 2.37 -18.53 -8.56
N TYR A 394 3.32 -19.45 -8.63
CA TYR A 394 3.09 -20.90 -8.46
C TYR A 394 2.44 -21.26 -7.11
N VAL A 395 2.68 -20.46 -6.05
CA VAL A 395 2.06 -20.70 -4.72
C VAL A 395 0.58 -20.34 -4.78
N THR A 396 0.24 -19.25 -5.50
CA THR A 396 -1.15 -18.88 -5.76
C THR A 396 -1.91 -20.01 -6.46
N ASP A 397 -1.29 -20.60 -7.48
CA ASP A 397 -1.89 -21.73 -8.24
C ASP A 397 -2.02 -23.00 -7.38
N LEU A 398 -1.04 -23.28 -6.51
CA LEU A 398 -1.12 -24.37 -5.55
C LEU A 398 -2.30 -24.22 -4.60
N ILE A 399 -2.47 -23.03 -3.99
CA ILE A 399 -3.57 -22.73 -3.08
C ILE A 399 -4.91 -22.83 -3.83
N LYS A 400 -4.99 -22.25 -5.03
CA LYS A 400 -6.18 -22.31 -5.88
C LYS A 400 -6.58 -23.76 -6.21
N LYS A 401 -5.62 -24.63 -6.52
CA LYS A 401 -5.85 -26.05 -6.83
C LYS A 401 -6.33 -26.85 -5.62
N LYS A 402 -5.86 -26.49 -4.43
CA LYS A 402 -6.09 -27.25 -3.21
C LYS A 402 -7.28 -26.76 -2.37
N SER A 403 -7.71 -25.52 -2.53
CA SER A 403 -8.91 -24.98 -1.87
C SER A 403 -10.20 -25.39 -2.62
N ASP A 404 -11.32 -25.43 -1.88
CA ASP A 404 -12.63 -25.77 -2.49
C ASP A 404 -13.17 -24.58 -3.29
N ASN A 405 -12.91 -23.36 -2.84
CA ASN A 405 -13.28 -22.11 -3.53
C ASN A 405 -12.11 -21.13 -3.43
N PHE A 406 -11.73 -20.57 -4.56
CA PHE A 406 -10.68 -19.55 -4.65
C PHE A 406 -11.21 -18.34 -5.43
N PHE A 407 -11.08 -17.16 -4.83
CA PHE A 407 -11.50 -15.89 -5.42
C PHE A 407 -10.32 -14.93 -5.42
N HIS A 408 -10.00 -14.40 -6.60
CA HIS A 408 -9.07 -13.28 -6.76
C HIS A 408 -9.88 -12.03 -7.08
N ILE A 409 -10.00 -11.13 -6.09
CA ILE A 409 -10.83 -9.93 -6.19
C ILE A 409 -10.07 -8.78 -5.53
N THR A 410 -9.68 -7.80 -6.31
CA THR A 410 -8.91 -6.64 -5.82
C THR A 410 -9.78 -5.43 -5.48
N ASP A 411 -11.01 -5.37 -6.00
CA ASP A 411 -11.98 -4.34 -5.65
C ASP A 411 -12.57 -4.55 -4.25
N LEU A 412 -12.61 -3.47 -3.45
CA LEU A 412 -13.00 -3.53 -2.04
C LEU A 412 -14.46 -3.97 -1.85
N GLU A 413 -15.40 -3.36 -2.57
CA GLU A 413 -16.83 -3.65 -2.39
C GLU A 413 -17.15 -5.06 -2.91
N SER A 414 -16.61 -5.41 -4.07
CA SER A 414 -16.78 -6.75 -4.67
C SER A 414 -16.29 -7.88 -3.78
N VAL A 415 -15.14 -7.71 -3.09
CA VAL A 415 -14.66 -8.75 -2.17
C VAL A 415 -15.54 -8.87 -0.93
N ILE A 416 -16.03 -7.76 -0.39
CA ILE A 416 -16.93 -7.76 0.76
C ILE A 416 -18.24 -8.48 0.41
N ASP A 417 -18.86 -8.13 -0.71
CA ASP A 417 -20.09 -8.76 -1.20
C ASP A 417 -19.89 -10.27 -1.44
N LYS A 418 -18.73 -10.65 -1.98
CA LYS A 418 -18.39 -12.05 -2.19
C LYS A 418 -18.24 -12.83 -0.89
N ILE A 419 -17.61 -12.23 0.14
CA ILE A 419 -17.48 -12.85 1.46
C ILE A 419 -18.86 -13.03 2.10
N ILE A 420 -19.69 -11.99 2.10
CA ILE A 420 -21.05 -12.03 2.67
C ILE A 420 -21.91 -13.09 1.96
N SER A 421 -21.88 -13.13 0.63
CA SER A 421 -22.64 -14.09 -0.16
C SER A 421 -22.20 -15.55 0.06
N SER A 422 -20.96 -15.78 0.50
CA SER A 422 -20.44 -17.11 0.83
C SER A 422 -21.01 -17.67 2.13
N LYS A 423 -21.57 -16.83 3.02
CA LYS A 423 -22.17 -17.19 4.32
C LYS A 423 -21.21 -18.06 5.17
N LEU A 424 -20.04 -17.51 5.48
CA LEU A 424 -18.98 -18.20 6.21
C LEU A 424 -19.34 -18.37 7.69
N ASP A 425 -19.01 -19.53 8.25
CA ASP A 425 -19.02 -19.74 9.70
C ASP A 425 -17.85 -19.03 10.36
N VAL A 426 -16.65 -19.16 9.79
CA VAL A 426 -15.43 -18.52 10.29
C VAL A 426 -14.70 -17.84 9.15
N LEU A 427 -14.20 -16.63 9.39
CA LEU A 427 -13.28 -15.90 8.50
C LEU A 427 -11.97 -15.65 9.23
N ILE A 428 -10.85 -16.12 8.67
CA ILE A 428 -9.52 -15.97 9.21
C ILE A 428 -8.73 -14.97 8.36
N PHE A 429 -8.35 -13.87 8.98
CA PHE A 429 -7.44 -12.88 8.41
C PHE A 429 -6.00 -13.34 8.70
N LEU A 430 -5.19 -13.58 7.66
CA LEU A 430 -3.81 -14.00 7.86
C LEU A 430 -2.91 -12.85 8.29
N ASP A 431 -3.30 -11.62 7.99
CA ASP A 431 -2.62 -10.38 8.35
C ASP A 431 -3.60 -9.22 8.43
N ILE A 432 -3.46 -8.36 9.43
CA ILE A 432 -4.14 -7.06 9.51
C ILE A 432 -3.11 -6.04 9.98
N GLY A 433 -2.95 -4.93 9.23
CA GLY A 433 -2.04 -3.85 9.59
C GLY A 433 -0.89 -3.59 8.60
N MET A 434 -0.51 -4.56 7.75
CA MET A 434 0.49 -4.34 6.70
C MET A 434 -0.04 -3.45 5.57
N VAL A 435 -1.25 -3.76 5.10
CA VAL A 435 -1.89 -3.01 4.00
C VAL A 435 -3.21 -2.41 4.43
N PRO A 436 -3.52 -1.18 3.96
CA PRO A 436 -4.74 -0.47 4.34
C PRO A 436 -6.03 -1.25 4.07
N LYS A 437 -6.12 -1.93 2.93
CA LYS A 437 -7.29 -2.71 2.52
C LYS A 437 -7.69 -3.75 3.56
N MET A 438 -6.72 -4.48 4.14
CA MET A 438 -6.98 -5.51 5.15
C MET A 438 -7.57 -4.92 6.43
N GLN A 439 -7.12 -3.73 6.81
CA GLN A 439 -7.61 -3.02 7.97
C GLN A 439 -9.06 -2.52 7.78
N ILE A 440 -9.37 -2.04 6.57
CA ILE A 440 -10.73 -1.64 6.20
C ILE A 440 -11.66 -2.86 6.24
N ILE A 441 -11.29 -3.97 5.58
CA ILE A 441 -12.10 -5.20 5.54
C ILE A 441 -12.28 -5.78 6.96
N GLY A 442 -11.21 -5.81 7.77
CA GLY A 442 -11.26 -6.31 9.15
C GLY A 442 -12.16 -5.48 10.09
N SER A 443 -12.46 -4.22 9.73
CA SER A 443 -13.37 -3.37 10.50
C SER A 443 -14.84 -3.77 10.35
N PHE A 444 -15.19 -4.56 9.34
CA PHE A 444 -16.58 -5.04 9.10
C PHE A 444 -16.85 -6.37 9.81
N LYS A 445 -18.12 -6.69 10.02
CA LYS A 445 -18.55 -8.02 10.49
C LYS A 445 -19.04 -8.83 9.29
N LEU A 446 -18.18 -9.69 8.74
CA LEU A 446 -18.39 -10.41 7.46
C LEU A 446 -18.64 -11.92 7.64
N ALA A 447 -18.43 -12.45 8.84
CA ALA A 447 -18.68 -13.86 9.18
C ALA A 447 -19.18 -13.97 10.62
N LYS A 448 -19.73 -15.13 10.97
CA LYS A 448 -20.20 -15.40 12.33
C LYS A 448 -19.09 -15.23 13.36
N VAL A 449 -17.93 -15.81 13.07
CA VAL A 449 -16.70 -15.71 13.86
C VAL A 449 -15.59 -15.14 12.97
N GLN A 450 -14.85 -14.16 13.47
CA GLN A 450 -13.69 -13.58 12.78
C GLN A 450 -12.45 -13.71 13.63
N CYS A 451 -11.40 -14.26 13.03
CA CYS A 451 -10.11 -14.48 13.67
C CYS A 451 -9.01 -13.76 12.92
N CYS A 452 -7.99 -13.30 13.62
CA CYS A 452 -6.75 -12.81 13.02
C CYS A 452 -5.58 -13.67 13.46
N THR A 453 -4.58 -13.84 12.58
CA THR A 453 -3.33 -14.49 12.93
C THR A 453 -2.22 -13.46 13.14
N TRP A 454 -1.09 -13.92 13.63
CA TRP A 454 0.09 -13.11 13.89
C TRP A 454 0.96 -12.84 12.63
N GLY A 455 0.38 -12.82 11.43
CA GLY A 455 1.06 -12.27 10.25
C GLY A 455 1.54 -10.84 10.50
N VAL A 456 0.79 -10.10 11.34
CA VAL A 456 1.28 -8.93 12.11
C VAL A 456 1.14 -9.26 13.59
N PRO A 457 2.25 -9.47 14.34
CA PRO A 457 2.22 -9.99 15.71
C PRO A 457 1.87 -8.89 16.75
N VAL A 458 0.77 -8.18 16.52
CA VAL A 458 0.23 -7.11 17.36
C VAL A 458 -1.29 -7.17 17.26
N THR A 459 -1.99 -6.83 18.35
CA THR A 459 -3.46 -6.69 18.35
C THR A 459 -3.95 -5.84 17.17
N THR A 460 -5.07 -6.21 16.55
CA THR A 460 -5.64 -5.43 15.45
C THR A 460 -6.30 -4.13 15.95
N GLY A 461 -6.75 -4.10 17.20
CA GLY A 461 -7.55 -3.02 17.76
C GLY A 461 -8.98 -2.94 17.19
N LEU A 462 -9.38 -3.86 16.33
CA LEU A 462 -10.67 -3.87 15.64
C LEU A 462 -11.72 -4.66 16.42
N LYS A 463 -12.82 -4.01 16.75
CA LYS A 463 -13.91 -4.59 17.59
C LYS A 463 -14.56 -5.84 16.96
N ASN A 464 -14.52 -5.96 15.62
CA ASN A 464 -15.19 -7.04 14.89
C ASN A 464 -14.32 -8.29 14.69
N ILE A 465 -13.08 -8.27 15.18
CA ILE A 465 -12.22 -9.46 15.26
C ILE A 465 -12.42 -10.09 16.63
N ASP A 466 -12.94 -11.31 16.66
CA ASP A 466 -13.32 -11.99 17.91
C ASP A 466 -12.11 -12.63 18.59
N TYR A 467 -11.21 -13.24 17.80
CA TYR A 467 -10.07 -14.03 18.30
C TYR A 467 -8.77 -13.64 17.60
N PHE A 468 -7.68 -13.72 18.38
CA PHE A 468 -6.31 -13.59 17.87
C PHE A 468 -5.58 -14.91 18.10
N PHE A 469 -5.08 -15.56 17.04
CA PHE A 469 -4.28 -16.77 17.13
C PHE A 469 -2.80 -16.45 17.33
N SER A 470 -2.19 -17.03 18.36
CA SER A 470 -0.77 -16.94 18.69
C SER A 470 -0.20 -18.31 19.05
N GLY A 471 1.12 -18.44 19.16
CA GLY A 471 1.77 -19.67 19.65
C GLY A 471 2.00 -19.65 21.15
N GLU A 472 1.68 -20.75 21.84
CA GLU A 472 1.84 -20.83 23.31
C GLU A 472 3.29 -20.60 23.76
N ASP A 473 4.27 -21.11 23.00
CA ASP A 473 5.70 -20.91 23.30
C ASP A 473 6.18 -19.48 23.07
N MET A 474 5.40 -18.66 22.36
CA MET A 474 5.74 -17.26 22.07
C MET A 474 5.04 -16.27 23.01
N GLU A 475 4.12 -16.73 23.84
CA GLU A 475 3.34 -15.88 24.73
C GLU A 475 3.80 -16.00 26.19
N THR A 476 3.61 -14.92 26.94
CA THR A 476 3.77 -14.92 28.40
C THR A 476 2.46 -15.34 29.09
N GLU A 477 2.51 -15.57 30.40
CA GLU A 477 1.32 -15.90 31.18
C GLU A 477 0.24 -14.81 31.08
N HIS A 478 0.64 -13.53 31.11
CA HIS A 478 -0.27 -12.39 31.12
C HIS A 478 -0.50 -11.76 29.74
N SER A 479 -0.20 -12.44 28.65
CA SER A 479 -0.25 -11.89 27.28
C SER A 479 -1.63 -11.39 26.84
N GLN A 480 -2.74 -11.90 27.41
CA GLN A 480 -4.10 -11.44 27.05
C GLN A 480 -4.25 -9.91 27.17
N GLN A 481 -3.55 -9.26 28.10
CA GLN A 481 -3.62 -7.81 28.25
C GLN A 481 -3.12 -7.03 27.03
N HIS A 482 -2.28 -7.64 26.20
CA HIS A 482 -1.72 -7.03 24.98
C HIS A 482 -2.65 -7.14 23.76
N TYR A 483 -3.84 -7.73 23.92
CA TYR A 483 -4.78 -7.96 22.83
C TYR A 483 -6.15 -7.36 23.15
N SER A 484 -6.82 -6.84 22.12
CA SER A 484 -8.24 -6.45 22.19
C SER A 484 -9.16 -7.63 21.93
N GLU A 485 -8.69 -8.59 21.16
CA GLU A 485 -9.33 -9.84 20.82
C GLU A 485 -9.14 -10.88 21.95
N LYS A 486 -9.96 -11.90 21.96
CA LYS A 486 -9.70 -13.07 22.83
C LYS A 486 -8.49 -13.84 22.28
N LEU A 487 -7.42 -13.91 23.05
CA LEU A 487 -6.19 -14.62 22.68
C LEU A 487 -6.39 -16.13 22.72
N ILE A 488 -6.08 -16.80 21.63
CA ILE A 488 -6.04 -18.28 21.53
C ILE A 488 -4.60 -18.70 21.31
N LYS A 489 -4.04 -19.40 22.29
CA LYS A 489 -2.67 -19.93 22.23
C LYS A 489 -2.70 -21.30 21.56
N LEU A 490 -2.17 -21.38 20.35
CA LEU A 490 -2.03 -22.60 19.57
C LEU A 490 -0.77 -23.36 20.04
N PRO A 491 -0.72 -24.70 19.91
CA PRO A 491 0.41 -25.50 20.36
C PRO A 491 1.75 -25.06 19.74
N GLY A 492 2.77 -24.98 20.56
CA GLY A 492 4.13 -24.62 20.16
C GLY A 492 4.21 -23.23 19.54
N CYS A 493 4.83 -23.13 18.38
CA CYS A 493 4.98 -21.89 17.61
C CYS A 493 3.83 -21.62 16.64
N SER A 494 2.70 -22.32 16.74
CA SER A 494 1.48 -22.11 15.94
C SER A 494 1.63 -22.21 14.42
N VAL A 495 2.65 -22.87 13.89
CA VAL A 495 2.86 -23.05 12.46
C VAL A 495 3.14 -24.50 12.10
N ASP A 496 2.82 -24.83 10.85
CA ASP A 496 3.23 -26.05 10.18
C ASP A 496 4.13 -25.63 9.01
N TYR A 497 5.43 -25.51 9.26
CA TYR A 497 6.40 -24.89 8.36
C TYR A 497 7.22 -25.93 7.59
N ASP A 498 7.33 -25.73 6.27
CA ASP A 498 8.13 -26.60 5.41
C ASP A 498 9.62 -26.24 5.56
N SER A 499 10.49 -27.24 5.68
CA SER A 499 11.94 -27.01 5.76
C SER A 499 12.49 -26.41 4.46
N PRO A 500 13.20 -25.26 4.51
CA PRO A 500 13.83 -24.68 3.33
C PRO A 500 14.97 -25.55 2.80
N LYS A 501 15.21 -25.51 1.49
CA LYS A 501 16.29 -26.26 0.81
C LYS A 501 17.22 -25.31 0.11
N ILE A 502 18.53 -25.55 0.26
CA ILE A 502 19.56 -24.92 -0.58
C ILE A 502 19.72 -25.74 -1.85
N ASN A 503 19.51 -25.12 -3.00
CA ASN A 503 19.65 -25.77 -4.30
C ASN A 503 21.07 -25.67 -4.88
N SER A 504 21.84 -24.65 -4.47
CA SER A 504 23.21 -24.42 -4.91
C SER A 504 24.01 -23.63 -3.89
N ILE A 505 25.33 -23.85 -3.83
CA ILE A 505 26.25 -23.08 -2.99
C ILE A 505 26.86 -21.97 -3.86
N ASP A 506 26.75 -20.71 -3.44
CA ASP A 506 27.37 -19.57 -4.11
C ASP A 506 28.86 -19.48 -3.67
N PRO A 507 29.82 -19.64 -4.59
CA PRO A 507 31.25 -19.56 -4.28
C PRO A 507 31.74 -18.12 -4.04
N VAL A 508 30.97 -17.12 -4.40
CA VAL A 508 31.37 -15.70 -4.39
C VAL A 508 31.54 -15.15 -2.97
N ILE A 509 30.86 -15.70 -1.98
CA ILE A 509 30.93 -15.23 -0.59
C ILE A 509 32.19 -15.77 0.06
N LYS A 510 33.26 -14.94 0.08
CA LYS A 510 34.55 -15.27 0.70
C LYS A 510 34.57 -14.86 2.17
N LYS A 511 35.06 -15.73 3.04
CA LYS A 511 35.34 -15.43 4.45
C LYS A 511 36.84 -15.08 4.61
N GLU A 512 37.12 -14.08 5.42
CA GLU A 512 38.46 -13.77 5.86
C GLU A 512 38.95 -14.86 6.83
N LYS A 513 40.20 -15.27 6.71
CA LYS A 513 40.79 -16.21 7.68
C LYS A 513 40.83 -15.57 9.07
N ASP A 514 40.68 -16.39 10.11
CA ASP A 514 40.77 -16.01 11.51
C ASP A 514 39.73 -15.00 11.98
N ARG A 515 38.65 -14.73 11.22
CA ARG A 515 37.51 -13.95 11.60
C ARG A 515 36.28 -14.82 11.93
N VAL A 516 35.44 -14.34 12.84
CA VAL A 516 34.12 -14.94 13.14
C VAL A 516 33.02 -14.04 12.64
N PHE A 517 32.10 -14.59 11.87
CA PHE A 517 31.07 -13.83 11.16
C PHE A 517 29.73 -13.97 11.87
N PHE A 518 29.30 -12.89 12.49
CA PHE A 518 27.96 -12.73 13.00
C PHE A 518 27.05 -12.20 11.88
N LEU A 519 25.85 -12.72 11.78
CA LEU A 519 24.87 -12.24 10.79
C LEU A 519 23.57 -11.84 11.50
N SER A 520 23.11 -10.63 11.25
CA SER A 520 21.75 -10.22 11.52
C SER A 520 20.92 -10.36 10.24
N VAL A 521 19.97 -11.30 10.25
CA VAL A 521 19.15 -11.66 9.09
C VAL A 521 17.86 -10.82 8.99
N GLN A 522 17.65 -9.91 9.91
CA GLN A 522 16.43 -9.11 10.00
C GLN A 522 16.49 -7.86 9.13
N SER A 523 15.31 -7.39 8.71
CA SER A 523 15.19 -6.08 8.07
C SER A 523 15.76 -4.98 8.99
N ASN A 524 16.51 -4.03 8.41
CA ASN A 524 17.26 -3.03 9.18
C ASN A 524 16.37 -2.15 10.08
N PHE A 525 15.09 -1.98 9.75
CA PHE A 525 14.13 -1.22 10.58
C PHE A 525 13.74 -1.92 11.90
N LYS A 526 14.07 -3.20 12.06
CA LYS A 526 13.89 -3.94 13.31
C LYS A 526 15.07 -3.76 14.28
N LEU A 527 16.19 -3.24 13.79
CA LEU A 527 17.39 -3.00 14.58
C LEU A 527 17.30 -1.61 15.23
N LEU A 528 16.78 -1.58 16.45
CA LEU A 528 16.56 -0.35 17.18
C LEU A 528 17.86 0.23 17.76
N PRO A 529 18.02 1.56 17.79
CA PRO A 529 19.28 2.22 18.17
C PRO A 529 19.73 1.94 19.61
N GLN A 530 18.81 1.65 20.53
CA GLN A 530 19.15 1.32 21.92
C GLN A 530 19.96 0.01 22.05
N HIS A 531 19.97 -0.84 21.04
CA HIS A 531 20.68 -2.12 21.03
C HIS A 531 21.99 -2.11 20.22
N ASP A 532 22.31 -1.02 19.56
CA ASP A 532 23.52 -0.92 18.74
C ASP A 532 24.81 -1.14 19.55
N HIS A 533 24.83 -0.78 20.83
CA HIS A 533 25.98 -0.98 21.72
C HIS A 533 26.43 -2.45 21.79
N ILE A 534 25.55 -3.39 21.57
CA ILE A 534 25.83 -4.83 21.63
C ILE A 534 26.94 -5.20 20.64
N PHE A 535 26.89 -4.68 19.42
CA PHE A 535 27.91 -4.94 18.40
C PHE A 535 29.28 -4.49 18.87
N PHE A 536 29.38 -3.31 19.45
CA PHE A 536 30.63 -2.71 19.91
C PHE A 536 31.20 -3.41 21.15
N GLU A 537 30.35 -3.85 22.07
CA GLU A 537 30.79 -4.64 23.22
C GLU A 537 31.29 -6.05 22.82
N ILE A 538 30.67 -6.67 21.82
CA ILE A 538 31.17 -7.93 21.26
C ILE A 538 32.54 -7.71 20.59
N ILE A 539 32.72 -6.65 19.77
CA ILE A 539 34.00 -6.29 19.15
C ILE A 539 35.08 -6.07 20.20
N LYS A 540 34.78 -5.34 21.26
CA LYS A 540 35.72 -5.05 22.35
C LYS A 540 36.19 -6.33 23.05
N LYS A 541 35.30 -7.30 23.27
CA LYS A 541 35.64 -8.59 23.91
C LYS A 541 36.28 -9.60 22.93
N ASN A 542 35.92 -9.53 21.65
CA ASN A 542 36.52 -10.34 20.59
C ASN A 542 36.77 -9.51 19.31
N PRO A 543 37.96 -8.89 19.15
CA PRO A 543 38.31 -8.09 17.96
C PRO A 543 38.31 -8.84 16.64
N LYS A 544 38.22 -10.17 16.65
CA LYS A 544 38.09 -10.99 15.45
C LYS A 544 36.65 -11.06 14.92
N SER A 545 35.69 -10.47 15.61
CA SER A 545 34.28 -10.43 15.20
C SER A 545 34.07 -9.57 13.95
N LYS A 546 33.21 -10.03 13.03
CA LYS A 546 32.76 -9.26 11.88
C LYS A 546 31.24 -9.43 11.73
N PHE A 547 30.54 -8.32 11.50
CA PHE A 547 29.08 -8.30 11.45
C PHE A 547 28.59 -8.13 10.02
N TRP A 548 27.70 -8.99 9.62
CA TRP A 548 27.04 -8.97 8.32
C TRP A 548 25.57 -8.53 8.48
N PHE A 549 25.13 -7.66 7.58
CA PHE A 549 23.74 -7.24 7.47
C PHE A 549 23.27 -7.40 6.03
N ILE A 550 21.97 -7.66 5.85
CA ILE A 550 21.37 -7.74 4.52
C ILE A 550 20.49 -6.50 4.34
N GLY A 551 20.74 -5.76 3.26
CA GLY A 551 20.01 -4.53 2.94
C GLY A 551 18.58 -4.79 2.48
N THR A 552 17.80 -3.73 2.44
CA THR A 552 16.44 -3.71 1.94
C THR A 552 16.41 -3.30 0.46
N LYS A 553 15.26 -3.50 -0.21
CA LYS A 553 15.02 -3.04 -1.58
C LYS A 553 15.17 -1.52 -1.72
N ASN A 554 14.85 -0.79 -0.67
CA ASN A 554 15.00 0.64 -0.62
C ASN A 554 16.42 1.00 -0.16
N GLU A 555 17.27 1.40 -1.10
CA GLU A 555 18.67 1.75 -0.85
C GLU A 555 18.81 2.96 0.10
N PHE A 556 17.87 3.90 0.09
CA PHE A 556 17.90 5.04 1.01
C PHE A 556 17.79 4.57 2.46
N VAL A 557 16.89 3.62 2.72
CA VAL A 557 16.69 3.02 4.05
C VAL A 557 17.93 2.22 4.47
N ALA A 558 18.50 1.42 3.57
CA ALA A 558 19.72 0.66 3.83
C ALA A 558 20.89 1.59 4.16
N ASN A 559 21.04 2.69 3.43
CA ASN A 559 22.08 3.69 3.67
C ASN A 559 21.90 4.43 4.99
N GLN A 560 20.70 4.73 5.43
CA GLN A 560 20.45 5.35 6.74
C GLN A 560 20.96 4.46 7.89
N PHE A 561 20.70 3.16 7.84
CA PHE A 561 21.21 2.22 8.83
C PHE A 561 22.74 2.16 8.79
N ARG A 562 23.33 2.08 7.59
CA ARG A 562 24.80 2.08 7.42
C ARG A 562 25.43 3.35 8.00
N GLU A 563 24.87 4.53 7.73
CA GLU A 563 25.39 5.79 8.27
C GLU A 563 25.25 5.87 9.80
N ARG A 564 24.16 5.31 10.39
CA ARG A 564 24.03 5.20 11.86
C ARG A 564 25.16 4.37 12.46
N ILE A 565 25.45 3.20 11.91
CA ILE A 565 26.55 2.34 12.38
C ILE A 565 27.91 3.01 12.15
N LYS A 566 28.11 3.68 11.01
CA LYS A 566 29.35 4.43 10.70
C LYS A 566 29.63 5.54 11.71
N MET A 567 28.60 6.30 12.10
CA MET A 567 28.74 7.33 13.16
C MET A 567 29.15 6.69 14.50
N LEU A 568 28.59 5.54 14.85
CA LEU A 568 28.93 4.82 16.06
C LEU A 568 30.35 4.24 16.00
N CYS A 569 30.81 3.73 14.83
CA CYS A 569 32.20 3.34 14.62
C CYS A 569 33.16 4.50 14.89
N LYS A 570 32.88 5.68 14.33
CA LYS A 570 33.68 6.88 14.57
C LYS A 570 33.75 7.24 16.06
N LYS A 571 32.63 7.14 16.78
CA LYS A 571 32.58 7.40 18.24
C LYS A 571 33.42 6.40 19.03
N ASN A 572 33.56 5.17 18.56
CA ASN A 572 34.34 4.11 19.21
C ASN A 572 35.76 3.95 18.64
N ASN A 573 36.24 4.88 17.80
CA ASN A 573 37.56 4.83 17.14
C ASN A 573 37.77 3.56 16.29
N LEU A 574 36.74 3.10 15.60
CA LEU A 574 36.78 1.93 14.73
C LEU A 574 36.55 2.34 13.27
N TYR A 575 37.15 1.58 12.35
CA TYR A 575 36.84 1.66 10.92
C TYR A 575 35.67 0.77 10.59
N LEU A 576 34.67 1.29 9.85
CA LEU A 576 33.43 0.57 9.52
C LEU A 576 33.73 -0.76 8.82
N ASP A 577 34.52 -0.73 7.76
CA ASP A 577 34.74 -1.88 6.88
C ASP A 577 35.55 -2.99 7.52
N ASP A 578 36.30 -2.73 8.61
CA ASP A 578 37.02 -3.73 9.39
C ASP A 578 36.06 -4.69 10.13
N TYR A 579 34.90 -4.19 10.52
CA TYR A 579 33.99 -4.91 11.41
C TYR A 579 32.61 -5.12 10.84
N PHE A 580 32.15 -4.33 9.85
CA PHE A 580 30.79 -4.36 9.35
C PHE A 580 30.76 -4.51 7.82
N TYR A 581 29.86 -5.37 7.35
CA TYR A 581 29.61 -5.55 5.93
C TYR A 581 28.12 -5.57 5.64
N PHE A 582 27.68 -4.83 4.63
CA PHE A 582 26.29 -4.67 4.24
C PHE A 582 26.07 -5.27 2.85
N PHE A 583 25.46 -6.46 2.80
CA PHE A 583 25.06 -7.05 1.54
C PHE A 583 23.92 -6.23 0.93
N PRO A 584 23.88 -6.05 -0.39
CA PRO A 584 22.68 -5.51 -1.04
C PRO A 584 21.51 -6.48 -0.87
N GLN A 585 20.29 -5.99 -1.13
CA GLN A 585 19.13 -6.90 -1.22
C GLN A 585 19.43 -8.02 -2.23
N THR A 586 19.00 -9.21 -1.92
CA THR A 586 19.34 -10.40 -2.68
C THR A 586 18.14 -11.35 -2.80
N ASN A 587 18.18 -12.26 -3.79
CA ASN A 587 17.17 -13.30 -3.91
C ASN A 587 17.27 -14.33 -2.76
N TYR A 588 16.24 -15.12 -2.58
CA TYR A 588 16.14 -16.06 -1.46
C TYR A 588 17.28 -17.10 -1.45
N GLN A 589 17.72 -17.60 -2.60
CA GLN A 589 18.79 -18.58 -2.66
C GLN A 589 20.14 -17.98 -2.22
N LYS A 590 20.47 -16.77 -2.66
CA LYS A 590 21.69 -16.06 -2.22
C LYS A 590 21.60 -15.67 -0.74
N TYR A 591 20.41 -15.30 -0.25
CA TYR A 591 20.15 -15.09 1.16
C TYR A 591 20.47 -16.33 2.01
N LEU A 592 20.00 -17.52 1.61
CA LEU A 592 20.34 -18.77 2.29
C LEU A 592 21.85 -19.08 2.26
N ASN A 593 22.53 -18.74 1.16
CA ASN A 593 23.99 -18.87 1.05
C ASN A 593 24.74 -17.95 2.03
N ILE A 594 24.27 -16.72 2.22
CA ILE A 594 24.83 -15.78 3.23
C ILE A 594 24.70 -16.38 4.63
N ILE A 595 23.51 -16.89 4.97
CA ILE A 595 23.29 -17.57 6.25
C ILE A 595 24.23 -18.76 6.38
N ASN A 596 24.33 -19.60 5.36
CA ASN A 596 25.17 -20.80 5.39
C ASN A 596 26.66 -20.48 5.60
N LYS A 597 27.12 -19.35 5.09
CA LYS A 597 28.51 -18.88 5.25
C LYS A 597 28.77 -18.17 6.59
N SER A 598 27.75 -17.66 7.28
CA SER A 598 27.93 -17.09 8.62
C SER A 598 28.24 -18.15 9.68
N ASP A 599 28.73 -17.73 10.84
CA ASP A 599 29.05 -18.63 11.95
C ASP A 599 27.96 -18.60 13.02
N ILE A 600 27.42 -17.43 13.34
CA ILE A 600 26.49 -17.20 14.42
C ILE A 600 25.43 -16.19 13.94
N ILE A 601 24.18 -16.44 14.25
CA ILE A 601 23.08 -15.53 13.96
C ILE A 601 22.74 -14.72 15.21
N LEU A 602 22.59 -13.42 15.04
CA LEU A 602 22.10 -12.51 16.05
C LEU A 602 20.64 -12.18 15.76
N ASP A 603 19.75 -12.60 16.66
CA ASP A 603 18.34 -12.20 16.58
C ASP A 603 18.18 -10.72 16.96
N SER A 604 17.23 -10.02 16.33
CA SER A 604 16.91 -8.64 16.69
C SER A 604 16.09 -8.59 17.96
N LEU A 605 16.43 -7.66 18.83
CA LEU A 605 15.77 -7.46 20.11
C LEU A 605 14.48 -6.65 19.92
N ASP A 606 13.50 -6.87 20.77
CA ASP A 606 12.15 -6.29 20.75
C ASP A 606 11.27 -6.70 19.56
N TRP A 607 11.86 -7.13 18.43
CA TRP A 607 11.15 -7.72 17.31
C TRP A 607 11.93 -8.88 16.72
N SER A 608 11.76 -10.03 17.30
CA SER A 608 12.45 -11.28 16.97
C SER A 608 12.10 -11.81 15.56
N GLY A 609 13.03 -12.52 14.95
CA GLY A 609 12.81 -13.22 13.70
C GLY A 609 11.99 -14.49 13.86
N PHE A 610 11.15 -14.82 12.88
CA PHE A 610 10.50 -16.12 12.81
C PHE A 610 10.99 -16.92 11.58
N ASN A 611 10.55 -16.54 10.38
CA ASN A 611 11.00 -17.22 9.15
C ASN A 611 12.52 -17.23 9.02
N THR A 612 13.16 -16.11 9.32
CA THR A 612 14.62 -15.95 9.26
C THR A 612 15.34 -16.86 10.27
N SER A 613 14.73 -17.05 11.45
CA SER A 613 15.27 -17.98 12.47
C SER A 613 15.09 -19.43 12.07
N LEU A 614 13.96 -19.79 11.45
CA LEU A 614 13.75 -21.10 10.87
C LEU A 614 14.71 -21.40 9.71
N ASP A 615 14.95 -20.40 8.84
CA ASP A 615 15.94 -20.50 7.76
C ASP A 615 17.34 -20.76 8.33
N ALA A 616 17.74 -20.03 9.39
CA ALA A 616 19.04 -20.21 10.05
C ALA A 616 19.16 -21.61 10.68
N LEU A 617 18.15 -22.06 11.43
CA LEU A 617 18.15 -23.38 12.07
C LEU A 617 18.09 -24.53 11.06
N SER A 618 17.42 -24.34 9.90
CA SER A 618 17.42 -25.33 8.83
C SER A 618 18.84 -25.60 8.31
N LEU A 619 19.71 -24.59 8.39
CA LEU A 619 21.13 -24.60 7.98
C LEU A 619 22.07 -24.85 9.16
N ASP A 620 21.57 -25.35 10.27
CA ASP A 620 22.32 -25.71 11.47
C ASP A 620 23.08 -24.54 12.12
N LYS A 621 22.60 -23.28 11.95
CA LYS A 621 23.24 -22.11 12.52
C LYS A 621 22.77 -21.83 13.93
N PRO A 622 23.67 -21.63 14.91
CA PRO A 622 23.30 -21.16 16.23
C PRO A 622 22.74 -19.73 16.13
N ILE A 623 21.59 -19.50 16.77
CA ILE A 623 20.94 -18.20 16.83
C ILE A 623 20.73 -17.80 18.30
N ILE A 624 21.27 -16.65 18.68
CA ILE A 624 21.17 -16.08 20.03
C ILE A 624 19.93 -15.20 20.07
N THR A 625 19.12 -15.32 21.13
CA THR A 625 17.94 -14.48 21.34
C THR A 625 17.82 -13.99 22.77
N LEU A 626 17.25 -12.79 22.92
CA LEU A 626 16.83 -12.20 24.20
C LEU A 626 15.35 -11.85 24.06
N PRO A 627 14.43 -12.63 24.70
CA PRO A 627 13.00 -12.43 24.53
C PRO A 627 12.53 -11.16 25.28
N SER A 628 11.60 -10.42 24.67
CA SER A 628 10.89 -9.32 25.32
C SER A 628 9.57 -9.80 25.97
N ASN A 629 8.78 -8.84 26.51
CA ASN A 629 7.47 -9.15 27.09
C ASN A 629 6.35 -9.36 26.06
N PHE A 630 6.60 -9.04 24.80
CA PHE A 630 5.59 -9.10 23.73
C PHE A 630 5.90 -10.26 22.77
N MET A 631 4.85 -10.89 22.23
CA MET A 631 4.96 -11.96 21.26
C MET A 631 5.97 -11.67 20.15
N ARG A 632 5.93 -10.46 19.59
CA ARG A 632 6.82 -10.03 18.49
C ARG A 632 8.33 -10.08 18.82
N GLY A 633 8.70 -10.02 20.08
CA GLY A 633 10.09 -10.15 20.56
C GLY A 633 10.39 -11.55 21.09
N ARG A 634 9.52 -12.54 20.86
CA ARG A 634 9.61 -13.91 21.42
C ARG A 634 9.58 -15.02 20.38
N HIS A 635 9.64 -14.69 19.11
CA HIS A 635 9.53 -15.68 18.05
C HIS A 635 10.68 -16.70 18.09
N THR A 636 11.93 -16.24 18.09
CA THR A 636 13.10 -17.13 18.19
C THR A 636 13.13 -17.87 19.54
N TYR A 637 12.72 -17.21 20.62
CA TYR A 637 12.57 -17.84 21.93
C TYR A 637 11.62 -19.06 21.86
N GLY A 638 10.41 -18.88 21.30
CA GLY A 638 9.46 -19.98 21.15
C GLY A 638 10.00 -21.12 20.28
N ILE A 639 10.70 -20.77 19.20
CA ILE A 639 11.35 -21.76 18.33
C ILE A 639 12.39 -22.56 19.10
N LEU A 640 13.30 -21.91 19.86
CA LEU A 640 14.35 -22.56 20.62
C LEU A 640 13.80 -23.43 21.75
N LYS A 641 12.72 -22.98 22.43
CA LYS A 641 11.99 -23.80 23.41
C LYS A 641 11.42 -25.05 22.77
N ASN A 642 10.76 -24.92 21.63
CA ASN A 642 10.16 -26.04 20.91
C ASN A 642 11.18 -27.11 20.51
N ILE A 643 12.39 -26.69 20.09
CA ILE A 643 13.49 -27.60 19.75
C ILE A 643 14.43 -27.92 20.94
N LYS A 644 14.07 -27.50 22.16
CA LYS A 644 14.79 -27.79 23.41
C LYS A 644 16.26 -27.35 23.42
N ILE A 645 16.52 -26.11 22.99
CA ILE A 645 17.86 -25.49 22.96
C ILE A 645 17.85 -24.21 23.81
N ASP A 646 17.78 -24.35 25.12
CA ASP A 646 17.71 -23.24 26.05
C ASP A 646 19.04 -22.50 26.18
N GLU A 647 20.15 -23.11 25.83
CA GLU A 647 21.51 -22.55 25.90
C GLU A 647 21.72 -21.32 25.04
N LEU A 648 20.84 -21.06 24.05
CA LEU A 648 20.89 -19.91 23.17
C LEU A 648 19.91 -18.79 23.58
N ILE A 649 19.21 -18.93 24.70
CA ILE A 649 18.25 -17.98 25.24
C ILE A 649 18.92 -17.20 26.37
N CYS A 650 18.91 -15.88 26.25
CA CYS A 650 19.49 -14.96 27.21
C CYS A 650 18.39 -14.23 28.00
N ASN A 651 18.73 -13.74 29.21
CA ASN A 651 17.83 -12.98 30.07
C ASN A 651 18.23 -11.51 30.22
N SER A 652 19.41 -11.15 29.68
CA SER A 652 19.93 -9.76 29.72
C SER A 652 20.84 -9.49 28.53
N ASN A 653 21.07 -8.19 28.25
CA ASN A 653 22.04 -7.77 27.23
C ASN A 653 23.46 -8.26 27.55
N SER A 654 23.84 -8.33 28.84
CA SER A 654 25.15 -8.86 29.25
C SER A 654 25.29 -10.33 28.88
N GLU A 655 24.29 -11.17 29.23
CA GLU A 655 24.27 -12.58 28.87
C GLU A 655 24.29 -12.78 27.34
N TYR A 656 23.57 -11.93 26.60
CA TYR A 656 23.56 -11.98 25.12
C TYR A 656 24.97 -11.72 24.54
N ILE A 657 25.66 -10.70 25.05
CA ILE A 657 27.02 -10.36 24.64
C ILE A 657 27.98 -11.48 25.02
N ASP A 658 27.92 -11.97 26.27
CA ASP A 658 28.81 -13.00 26.77
C ASP A 658 28.63 -14.33 26.01
N LEU A 659 27.38 -14.71 25.69
CA LEU A 659 27.11 -15.88 24.88
C LEU A 659 27.60 -15.73 23.44
N ALA A 660 27.45 -14.54 22.84
CA ALA A 660 27.98 -14.24 21.51
C ALA A 660 29.53 -14.40 21.49
N VAL A 661 30.20 -13.85 22.49
CA VAL A 661 31.67 -14.02 22.67
C VAL A 661 32.04 -15.49 22.89
N LYS A 662 31.32 -16.21 23.76
CA LYS A 662 31.56 -17.64 24.03
C LYS A 662 31.42 -18.48 22.78
N LEU A 663 30.35 -18.30 21.99
CA LEU A 663 30.15 -19.02 20.71
C LEU A 663 31.24 -18.66 19.68
N SER A 664 31.77 -17.44 19.71
CA SER A 664 32.79 -16.99 18.76
C SER A 664 34.21 -17.49 19.12
N THR A 665 34.50 -17.71 20.39
CA THR A 665 35.86 -18.08 20.89
C THR A 665 35.99 -19.54 21.26
N ASN A 666 34.89 -20.21 21.67
CA ASN A 666 34.91 -21.61 22.07
C ASN A 666 34.26 -22.50 20.99
N ILE A 667 35.11 -23.01 20.08
CA ILE A 667 34.70 -23.84 18.96
C ILE A 667 33.97 -25.11 19.46
N ASN A 668 34.49 -25.78 20.46
CA ASN A 668 33.91 -27.01 21.01
C ASN A 668 32.50 -26.75 21.56
N PHE A 669 32.25 -25.66 22.22
CA PHE A 669 30.92 -25.28 22.68
C PHE A 669 29.98 -25.01 21.50
N ARG A 670 30.45 -24.25 20.51
CA ARG A 670 29.66 -23.98 19.29
C ARG A 670 29.28 -25.25 18.54
N ASP A 671 30.23 -26.16 18.35
CA ASP A 671 30.00 -27.46 17.65
C ASP A 671 28.98 -28.32 18.39
N LYS A 672 29.04 -28.38 19.73
CA LYS A 672 28.03 -29.09 20.54
C LYS A 672 26.63 -28.49 20.30
N ILE A 673 26.50 -27.18 20.24
CA ILE A 673 25.21 -26.52 19.95
C ILE A 673 24.74 -26.86 18.53
N ILE A 674 25.62 -26.82 17.53
CA ILE A 674 25.31 -27.19 16.15
C ILE A 674 24.78 -28.64 16.06
N GLU A 675 25.44 -29.58 16.72
CA GLU A 675 25.00 -30.99 16.74
C GLU A 675 23.60 -31.11 17.41
N LYS A 676 23.37 -30.39 18.51
CA LYS A 676 22.06 -30.36 19.17
C LYS A 676 20.96 -29.80 18.25
N ILE A 677 21.26 -28.72 17.47
CA ILE A 677 20.37 -28.15 16.46
C ILE A 677 20.03 -29.23 15.39
N LYS A 678 21.05 -29.89 14.82
CA LYS A 678 20.85 -30.95 13.81
C LYS A 678 19.90 -32.05 14.27
N MET A 679 20.06 -32.47 15.50
CA MET A 679 19.22 -33.56 16.08
C MET A 679 17.77 -33.07 16.29
N ASN A 680 17.57 -31.83 16.75
CA ASN A 680 16.30 -31.38 17.30
C ASN A 680 15.45 -30.56 16.32
N LYS A 681 16.04 -29.95 15.27
CA LYS A 681 15.32 -29.05 14.31
C LYS A 681 14.10 -29.70 13.66
N LYS A 682 14.09 -31.07 13.53
CA LYS A 682 12.93 -31.83 13.03
C LYS A 682 11.66 -31.66 13.87
N LEU A 683 11.79 -31.24 15.14
CA LEU A 683 10.64 -31.05 16.02
C LEU A 683 9.74 -29.90 15.61
N ILE A 684 10.28 -28.92 14.85
CA ILE A 684 9.53 -27.75 14.42
C ILE A 684 9.04 -27.83 12.97
N PHE A 685 9.75 -28.58 12.12
CA PHE A 685 9.35 -28.73 10.72
C PHE A 685 8.32 -29.82 10.53
N ASN A 686 7.31 -29.58 9.69
CA ASN A 686 6.23 -30.54 9.37
C ASN A 686 5.41 -31.00 10.59
N ASN A 687 5.18 -30.12 11.56
CA ASN A 687 4.42 -30.41 12.77
C ASN A 687 2.92 -30.11 12.56
N HIS A 688 2.11 -31.17 12.42
CA HIS A 688 0.67 -31.07 12.14
C HIS A 688 -0.21 -30.81 13.39
N LYS A 689 0.36 -30.63 14.58
CA LYS A 689 -0.41 -30.40 15.82
C LYS A 689 -1.24 -29.14 15.75
N THR A 690 -0.68 -28.09 15.14
CA THR A 690 -1.34 -26.79 14.98
C THR A 690 -2.59 -26.89 14.12
N THR A 691 -2.52 -27.56 12.96
CA THR A 691 -3.69 -27.73 12.07
C THR A 691 -4.80 -28.47 12.78
N LYS A 692 -4.48 -29.55 13.52
CA LYS A 692 -5.48 -30.31 14.28
C LYS A 692 -6.15 -29.48 15.39
N PHE A 693 -5.39 -28.67 16.11
CA PHE A 693 -5.95 -27.76 17.12
C PHE A 693 -6.91 -26.77 16.51
N ILE A 694 -6.54 -26.19 15.34
CA ILE A 694 -7.41 -25.27 14.58
C ILE A 694 -8.69 -25.97 14.17
N GLU A 695 -8.64 -27.22 13.69
CA GLU A 695 -9.83 -28.00 13.36
C GLU A 695 -10.74 -28.19 14.58
N ASP A 696 -10.18 -28.44 15.75
CA ASP A 696 -10.96 -28.59 16.98
C ASP A 696 -11.57 -27.23 17.42
N PHE A 697 -10.82 -26.14 17.31
CA PHE A 697 -11.34 -24.78 17.53
C PHE A 697 -12.48 -24.42 16.57
N LEU A 698 -12.36 -24.76 15.30
CA LEU A 698 -13.34 -24.41 14.26
C LEU A 698 -14.68 -25.17 14.43
N LYS A 699 -14.76 -26.18 15.27
CA LYS A 699 -16.01 -26.91 15.61
C LYS A 699 -16.91 -26.14 16.59
N ILE A 700 -16.39 -25.07 17.22
CA ILE A 700 -17.14 -24.19 18.14
C ILE A 700 -18.14 -23.34 17.36
#